data_f1aff04cc1c095b46abb98a46f6258b7
#
_entry.id   f1aff04cc1c095b46abb98a46f6258b7
#
_cell.length_a   1.000
_cell.length_b   1.000
_cell.length_c   1.000
_cell.angle_alpha   90.00
_cell.angle_beta   90.00
_cell.angle_gamma   90.00
#
_symmetry.space_group_name_H-M   'P 1'
#
loop_
_entity.id
_entity.type
_entity.pdbx_description
1 polymer ?
#
loop_
_entity_poly.entity_id
_entity_poly.type
_entity_poly.pdbx_seq_one_letter_code
_entity_poly.pdbx_strand_id
1 'polypeptide(L)'
;MIISHYVSNARTTITKDIAFFEKVLEETKLDTKDANYIKEWIYNPYNGNVKIVLNATSEVLNKLGVKIQTNESTFTFAVDITGTQMGINENLFAWKNIKNSFMYGSNGDLIGTHITAPAPTLSLSEKIFNLISKLLPIFSIIIFGYFIFSMLFRTPGIGGEFTKAQSPAVQVKTNKKFSDIAGNEEAKEEVAELIDYLKNPKKYDIAGARIPKGILLGGPPGTGKTLLAKATAGEANVPFFFISASNFVEMFVGLGAKRVRDMFEEARRNAPAIIFIDELDAVGRSRGAGIGGGNDEREQTLNQLLVEMDGIKENSGILIMAATNRTDVLDPALLRPGRFDRTINVALPDIKEREAILKLHARGKRISENIKFNLVARRTPGFSGAQLENVLNEASLLSVREKTGVITIEQIDEAIDRVIAGPAKKSRTISEKENIAVAYHEAGHAVVGLKIKGGNKVQKITIIPRGHAGGYNLMLPEEEKYNRSKIELIAMITSFMGGRAAEAIIYGKDNVSTGASDDIAKATRIARKMVTEYGLSDLGPIKYEEDTDTPFLGRDYMKNNSFSSNTAQEIDQEVRKIMLEAERNAYKIINENKKLLELIKDALILNETIVAEEIEYIEKHMKLPERMHKEKVELSKEYSKKDFETLFNEVTSPEETKPTKKPKTTKKGDNENN
;
A
#
# COMPACT_ATOMS: atom_id res chain seq x y z
N MET A 1 13.59 -41.46 -53.49
CA MET A 1 14.28 -42.02 -54.70
C MET A 1 13.42 -42.00 -55.96
N ILE A 2 12.12 -42.36 -55.91
CA ILE A 2 11.25 -42.36 -57.17
C ILE A 2 10.92 -40.92 -57.60
N ILE A 3 10.70 -39.97 -56.71
CA ILE A 3 10.51 -38.55 -57.08
C ILE A 3 11.79 -37.94 -57.64
N SER A 4 13.00 -38.37 -57.23
CA SER A 4 14.25 -37.93 -57.84
C SER A 4 14.46 -38.48 -59.25
N HIS A 5 13.90 -39.66 -59.64
CA HIS A 5 14.04 -40.22 -60.89
C HIS A 5 13.16 -39.57 -62.01
N TYR A 6 11.94 -39.11 -61.62
CA TYR A 6 11.07 -38.32 -62.45
C TYR A 6 11.51 -36.88 -62.65
N VAL A 7 12.16 -36.32 -61.62
CA VAL A 7 12.67 -34.92 -61.60
C VAL A 7 14.01 -34.83 -62.35
N SER A 8 14.72 -35.95 -62.59
CA SER A 8 16.02 -35.93 -63.24
C SER A 8 15.98 -35.54 -64.75
N ASN A 9 14.78 -35.54 -65.32
CA ASN A 9 14.60 -35.10 -66.71
C ASN A 9 14.19 -33.61 -66.84
N ALA A 10 13.85 -32.93 -65.75
CA ALA A 10 13.62 -31.50 -65.79
C ALA A 10 14.90 -30.79 -65.30
N ARG A 11 15.64 -30.18 -66.19
CA ARG A 11 16.94 -29.58 -65.94
C ARG A 11 16.93 -28.39 -64.93
N THR A 12 15.73 -27.82 -64.65
CA THR A 12 15.60 -26.68 -63.70
C THR A 12 14.28 -26.74 -62.95
N THR A 13 14.30 -26.56 -61.68
CA THR A 13 13.09 -26.41 -60.83
C THR A 13 12.98 -24.96 -60.40
N ILE A 14 11.85 -24.32 -60.62
CA ILE A 14 11.57 -22.93 -60.24
C ILE A 14 10.41 -22.91 -59.23
N THR A 15 10.52 -22.13 -58.17
CA THR A 15 9.47 -21.95 -57.20
C THR A 15 8.64 -20.72 -57.54
N LYS A 16 7.34 -20.86 -57.65
CA LYS A 16 6.39 -19.79 -57.98
C LYS A 16 5.13 -19.88 -57.11
N ASP A 17 4.35 -18.82 -57.14
CA ASP A 17 3.10 -18.71 -56.40
C ASP A 17 1.89 -19.26 -57.19
N ILE A 18 0.72 -19.29 -56.54
CA ILE A 18 -0.52 -19.80 -57.16
C ILE A 18 -0.99 -18.92 -58.32
N ALA A 19 -0.70 -17.61 -58.32
CA ALA A 19 -1.07 -16.70 -59.39
C ALA A 19 -0.32 -17.00 -60.68
N PHE A 20 0.93 -17.47 -60.59
CA PHE A 20 1.66 -17.98 -61.75
C PHE A 20 1.00 -19.23 -62.37
N PHE A 21 0.47 -20.11 -61.53
CA PHE A 21 -0.23 -21.31 -61.96
C PHE A 21 -1.53 -20.97 -62.74
N GLU A 22 -2.31 -20.01 -62.15
CA GLU A 22 -3.53 -19.54 -62.85
C GLU A 22 -3.22 -18.98 -64.24
N LYS A 23 -2.12 -18.18 -64.32
CA LYS A 23 -1.67 -17.65 -65.64
C LYS A 23 -1.23 -18.73 -66.63
N VAL A 24 -0.54 -19.77 -66.16
CA VAL A 24 -0.19 -20.94 -67.04
C VAL A 24 -1.43 -21.64 -67.54
N LEU A 25 -2.46 -21.77 -66.71
CA LEU A 25 -3.73 -22.38 -67.09
C LEU A 25 -4.51 -21.51 -68.10
N GLU A 26 -4.52 -20.21 -67.95
CA GLU A 26 -5.17 -19.30 -68.92
C GLU A 26 -4.49 -19.33 -70.27
N GLU A 27 -3.18 -19.26 -70.33
CA GLU A 27 -2.42 -19.34 -71.61
C GLU A 27 -2.61 -20.70 -72.27
N THR A 28 -2.69 -21.82 -71.54
CA THR A 28 -2.93 -23.16 -72.07
C THR A 28 -4.34 -23.29 -72.64
N LYS A 29 -5.32 -22.54 -72.17
CA LYS A 29 -6.69 -22.54 -72.67
C LYS A 29 -6.88 -21.70 -73.96
N LEU A 30 -6.07 -20.66 -74.13
CA LEU A 30 -6.19 -19.72 -75.26
C LEU A 30 -5.56 -20.23 -76.55
N ASP A 31 -4.68 -21.23 -76.50
CA ASP A 31 -3.95 -21.73 -77.68
C ASP A 31 -4.61 -23.02 -78.22
N THR A 32 -5.37 -22.90 -79.33
CA THR A 32 -6.20 -23.93 -79.89
C THR A 32 -5.44 -24.86 -80.88
N LYS A 33 -4.11 -24.72 -80.98
CA LYS A 33 -3.28 -25.53 -81.89
C LYS A 33 -2.10 -26.16 -81.20
N ASP A 34 -2.21 -27.41 -80.82
CA ASP A 34 -1.13 -28.37 -80.53
C ASP A 34 -0.22 -28.13 -79.30
N ALA A 35 -0.52 -27.22 -78.45
CA ALA A 35 0.40 -26.92 -77.39
C ALA A 35 -0.13 -27.38 -76.04
N ASN A 36 0.07 -28.63 -75.73
CA ASN A 36 -0.06 -29.15 -74.37
C ASN A 36 1.18 -28.71 -73.57
N TYR A 37 1.20 -27.44 -73.07
CA TYR A 37 2.34 -26.89 -72.33
C TYR A 37 2.57 -27.62 -71.02
N ILE A 38 1.54 -28.23 -70.47
CA ILE A 38 1.64 -29.03 -69.27
C ILE A 38 1.83 -30.48 -69.63
N LYS A 39 3.04 -30.98 -69.39
CA LYS A 39 3.38 -32.37 -69.65
C LYS A 39 2.90 -33.31 -68.57
N GLU A 40 3.16 -32.94 -67.31
CA GLU A 40 2.86 -33.77 -66.15
C GLU A 40 2.43 -32.89 -64.94
N TRP A 41 1.51 -33.44 -64.15
CA TRP A 41 1.09 -32.90 -62.88
C TRP A 41 1.50 -33.88 -61.81
N ILE A 42 2.30 -33.38 -60.83
CA ILE A 42 2.71 -34.20 -59.70
C ILE A 42 2.10 -33.57 -58.45
N TYR A 43 1.11 -34.23 -57.88
CA TYR A 43 0.50 -33.83 -56.60
C TYR A 43 1.09 -34.67 -55.50
N ASN A 44 1.56 -34.01 -54.43
CA ASN A 44 2.02 -34.67 -53.24
C ASN A 44 0.95 -34.54 -52.15
N PRO A 45 0.18 -35.60 -51.85
CA PRO A 45 -0.89 -35.56 -50.86
C PRO A 45 -0.37 -35.44 -49.41
N TYR A 46 0.93 -35.61 -49.14
CA TYR A 46 1.52 -35.60 -47.81
C TYR A 46 1.94 -34.19 -47.35
N ASN A 47 2.26 -33.32 -48.30
CA ASN A 47 2.62 -31.92 -47.99
C ASN A 47 1.72 -30.89 -48.69
N GLY A 48 0.74 -31.35 -49.49
CA GLY A 48 -0.20 -30.47 -50.18
C GLY A 48 0.41 -29.71 -51.37
N ASN A 49 1.66 -29.96 -51.73
CA ASN A 49 2.33 -29.25 -52.82
C ASN A 49 1.97 -29.82 -54.17
N VAL A 50 1.84 -28.93 -55.17
CA VAL A 50 1.63 -29.27 -56.54
C VAL A 50 2.89 -28.91 -57.33
N LYS A 51 3.41 -29.87 -58.10
CA LYS A 51 4.52 -29.67 -59.04
C LYS A 51 4.04 -29.90 -60.41
N ILE A 52 4.25 -28.96 -61.34
CA ILE A 52 3.91 -29.09 -62.76
C ILE A 52 5.18 -29.17 -63.58
N VAL A 53 5.17 -30.03 -64.57
CA VAL A 53 6.23 -30.12 -65.58
C VAL A 53 5.71 -29.48 -66.84
N LEU A 54 6.34 -28.38 -67.25
CA LEU A 54 5.98 -27.58 -68.38
C LEU A 54 6.95 -27.91 -69.56
N ASN A 55 6.40 -28.01 -70.77
CA ASN A 55 7.16 -28.08 -71.99
C ASN A 55 6.79 -26.88 -72.86
N ALA A 56 7.60 -25.83 -72.84
CA ALA A 56 7.23 -24.58 -73.48
C ALA A 56 8.37 -24.02 -74.35
N THR A 57 7.97 -23.30 -75.38
CA THR A 57 8.90 -22.55 -76.25
C THR A 57 9.35 -21.24 -75.51
N SER A 58 10.45 -20.67 -75.99
CA SER A 58 10.95 -19.40 -75.44
C SER A 58 9.94 -18.26 -75.54
N GLU A 59 9.02 -18.31 -76.49
CA GLU A 59 7.98 -17.28 -76.62
C GLU A 59 6.91 -17.37 -75.54
N VAL A 60 6.49 -18.58 -75.23
CA VAL A 60 5.53 -18.87 -74.14
C VAL A 60 6.14 -18.57 -72.80
N LEU A 61 7.42 -18.88 -72.57
CA LEU A 61 8.13 -18.56 -71.37
C LEU A 61 8.21 -17.06 -71.12
N ASN A 62 8.44 -16.25 -72.12
CA ASN A 62 8.45 -14.80 -72.04
C ASN A 62 7.06 -14.25 -71.68
N LYS A 63 5.96 -14.79 -72.24
CA LYS A 63 4.58 -14.43 -71.87
C LYS A 63 4.27 -14.77 -70.44
N LEU A 64 4.80 -15.88 -69.93
CA LEU A 64 4.66 -16.30 -68.54
C LEU A 64 5.60 -15.50 -67.55
N GLY A 65 6.47 -14.64 -68.13
CA GLY A 65 7.40 -13.82 -67.28
C GLY A 65 8.56 -14.62 -66.72
N VAL A 66 8.90 -15.77 -67.26
CA VAL A 66 10.02 -16.63 -66.88
C VAL A 66 11.19 -16.40 -67.82
N LYS A 67 12.26 -15.75 -67.31
CA LYS A 67 13.49 -15.50 -68.06
C LYS A 67 14.45 -16.68 -67.88
N ILE A 68 14.56 -17.52 -68.88
CA ILE A 68 15.54 -18.61 -68.94
C ILE A 68 16.34 -18.41 -70.27
N GLN A 69 17.66 -18.33 -70.14
CA GLN A 69 18.57 -18.28 -71.27
C GLN A 69 18.89 -19.72 -71.70
N THR A 70 18.29 -20.19 -72.77
CA THR A 70 18.60 -21.50 -73.40
C THR A 70 18.69 -21.34 -74.88
N ASN A 71 19.49 -22.20 -75.57
CA ASN A 71 19.62 -22.26 -76.97
C ASN A 71 18.67 -23.31 -77.59
N GLU A 72 17.79 -23.92 -76.77
CA GLU A 72 16.85 -24.99 -77.25
C GLU A 72 15.53 -24.36 -77.67
N SER A 73 14.92 -24.88 -78.73
CA SER A 73 13.61 -24.39 -79.22
C SER A 73 12.44 -24.72 -78.24
N THR A 74 12.58 -25.77 -77.48
CA THR A 74 11.61 -26.18 -76.47
C THR A 74 12.36 -26.52 -75.15
N PHE A 75 11.82 -26.09 -74.02
CA PHE A 75 12.44 -26.29 -72.74
C PHE A 75 11.47 -26.91 -71.72
N THR A 76 11.88 -28.04 -71.13
CA THR A 76 11.10 -28.70 -70.09
C THR A 76 11.63 -28.35 -68.70
N PHE A 77 10.79 -27.79 -67.90
CA PHE A 77 11.15 -27.42 -66.50
C PHE A 77 10.02 -27.75 -65.52
N ALA A 78 10.37 -27.94 -64.31
CA ALA A 78 9.42 -28.20 -63.22
C ALA A 78 9.18 -26.91 -62.39
N VAL A 79 7.94 -26.61 -62.14
CA VAL A 79 7.55 -25.49 -61.24
C VAL A 79 6.97 -26.05 -59.97
N ASP A 80 7.58 -25.70 -58.89
CA ASP A 80 7.09 -26.02 -57.53
C ASP A 80 6.26 -24.83 -57.05
N ILE A 81 4.96 -25.00 -56.86
CA ILE A 81 4.03 -23.96 -56.56
C ILE A 81 3.95 -23.84 -55.02
N THR A 82 4.52 -22.73 -54.53
CA THR A 82 4.47 -22.40 -53.08
C THR A 82 3.16 -21.71 -52.75
N GLY A 83 2.70 -21.88 -51.52
CA GLY A 83 1.44 -21.27 -51.03
C GLY A 83 0.21 -22.13 -51.24
N THR A 84 0.37 -23.31 -51.91
CA THR A 84 -0.67 -24.33 -52.00
C THR A 84 -0.71 -25.26 -50.78
N GLN A 85 -0.24 -24.82 -49.63
CA GLN A 85 -0.52 -25.53 -48.38
C GLN A 85 -2.03 -25.54 -48.16
N MET A 86 -2.68 -26.47 -48.85
CA MET A 86 -4.09 -26.73 -48.70
C MET A 86 -4.28 -27.38 -47.34
N GLY A 87 -4.74 -26.59 -46.37
CA GLY A 87 -5.21 -27.15 -45.11
C GLY A 87 -6.16 -28.30 -45.42
N ILE A 88 -5.95 -29.42 -44.73
CA ILE A 88 -6.52 -30.74 -45.09
C ILE A 88 -8.06 -30.77 -45.24
N ASN A 89 -8.80 -29.75 -44.86
CA ASN A 89 -10.26 -29.79 -44.86
C ASN A 89 -10.98 -28.76 -45.77
N GLU A 90 -10.46 -27.57 -46.00
CA GLU A 90 -11.20 -26.55 -46.76
C GLU A 90 -10.82 -26.47 -48.25
N ASN A 91 -9.61 -26.85 -48.58
CA ASN A 91 -9.08 -26.73 -49.93
C ASN A 91 -9.30 -27.98 -50.79
N LEU A 92 -9.76 -29.10 -50.22
CA LEU A 92 -10.10 -30.28 -51.01
C LEU A 92 -11.25 -30.00 -52.00
N PHE A 93 -12.17 -29.11 -51.60
CA PHE A 93 -13.30 -28.68 -52.45
C PHE A 93 -12.83 -27.73 -53.55
N ALA A 94 -11.99 -26.80 -53.26
CA ALA A 94 -11.39 -25.88 -54.22
C ALA A 94 -10.50 -26.65 -55.21
N TRP A 95 -9.66 -27.59 -54.72
CA TRP A 95 -8.83 -28.45 -55.58
C TRP A 95 -9.67 -29.38 -56.45
N LYS A 96 -10.76 -29.95 -55.92
CA LYS A 96 -11.68 -30.77 -56.70
C LYS A 96 -12.37 -29.97 -57.79
N ASN A 97 -12.70 -28.72 -57.58
CA ASN A 97 -13.27 -27.82 -58.57
C ASN A 97 -12.22 -27.39 -59.59
N ILE A 98 -10.99 -27.07 -59.15
CA ILE A 98 -9.85 -26.79 -60.03
C ILE A 98 -9.55 -28.03 -60.90
N LYS A 99 -9.49 -29.23 -60.34
CA LYS A 99 -9.28 -30.48 -61.05
C LYS A 99 -10.33 -30.70 -62.08
N ASN A 100 -11.61 -30.46 -61.80
CA ASN A 100 -12.70 -30.70 -62.75
C ASN A 100 -12.80 -29.60 -63.80
N SER A 101 -12.39 -28.39 -63.56
CA SER A 101 -12.53 -27.25 -64.50
C SER A 101 -11.32 -27.03 -65.37
N PHE A 102 -10.12 -27.46 -64.96
CA PHE A 102 -8.87 -27.11 -65.62
C PHE A 102 -8.06 -28.31 -66.16
N MET A 103 -8.37 -29.52 -65.73
CA MET A 103 -7.69 -30.72 -66.26
C MET A 103 -8.18 -31.18 -67.62
N TYR A 104 -9.28 -30.62 -68.09
CA TYR A 104 -9.86 -30.93 -69.36
C TYR A 104 -9.80 -29.73 -70.32
N GLY A 105 -9.22 -29.91 -71.49
CA GLY A 105 -9.24 -28.89 -72.51
C GLY A 105 -10.65 -28.57 -72.99
N SER A 106 -10.78 -27.60 -73.93
CA SER A 106 -12.06 -27.18 -74.47
C SER A 106 -12.78 -28.35 -75.26
N ASN A 107 -12.08 -29.40 -75.58
CA ASN A 107 -12.62 -30.58 -76.23
C ASN A 107 -12.89 -31.79 -75.33
N GLY A 108 -12.71 -31.60 -74.00
CA GLY A 108 -12.91 -32.67 -73.02
C GLY A 108 -11.72 -33.60 -72.80
N ASP A 109 -10.59 -33.32 -73.42
CA ASP A 109 -9.38 -34.14 -73.33
C ASP A 109 -8.56 -33.73 -72.11
N LEU A 110 -7.91 -34.69 -71.39
CA LEU A 110 -7.04 -34.46 -70.24
C LEU A 110 -5.78 -33.69 -70.66
N ILE A 111 -5.55 -32.57 -70.04
CA ILE A 111 -4.33 -31.76 -70.20
C ILE A 111 -3.20 -32.34 -69.32
N GLY A 112 -2.27 -33.07 -70.00
CA GLY A 112 -1.10 -33.65 -69.32
C GLY A 112 -1.38 -34.92 -68.53
N THR A 113 -0.33 -35.59 -68.08
CA THR A 113 -0.42 -36.83 -67.31
C THR A 113 -0.47 -36.52 -65.82
N HIS A 114 -1.48 -37.00 -65.11
CA HIS A 114 -1.60 -36.84 -63.68
C HIS A 114 -0.87 -37.96 -62.92
N ILE A 115 0.09 -37.59 -62.08
CA ILE A 115 0.84 -38.52 -61.26
C ILE A 115 0.65 -38.12 -59.79
N THR A 116 0.19 -39.07 -58.98
CA THR A 116 0.19 -38.89 -57.50
C THR A 116 1.53 -39.40 -57.00
N ALA A 117 2.22 -38.55 -56.22
CA ALA A 117 3.48 -38.96 -55.62
C ALA A 117 3.27 -40.14 -54.65
N PRO A 118 4.09 -41.21 -54.78
CA PRO A 118 4.00 -42.34 -53.85
C PRO A 118 4.30 -41.92 -52.45
N ALA A 119 3.71 -42.63 -51.49
CA ALA A 119 3.97 -42.38 -50.09
C ALA A 119 5.47 -42.40 -49.78
N PRO A 120 6.01 -41.42 -49.08
CA PRO A 120 7.41 -41.41 -48.73
C PRO A 120 7.74 -42.65 -47.90
N THR A 121 8.70 -43.44 -48.34
CA THR A 121 9.20 -44.56 -47.53
C THR A 121 10.02 -43.95 -46.39
N LEU A 122 9.46 -43.98 -45.17
CA LEU A 122 10.14 -43.49 -43.98
C LEU A 122 11.48 -44.21 -43.82
N SER A 123 12.53 -43.43 -43.60
CA SER A 123 13.84 -43.97 -43.23
C SER A 123 13.77 -44.70 -41.91
N LEU A 124 14.74 -45.56 -41.62
CA LEU A 124 14.76 -46.28 -40.35
C LEU A 124 14.73 -45.33 -39.14
N SER A 125 15.40 -44.19 -39.23
CA SER A 125 15.41 -43.12 -38.22
C SER A 125 14.04 -42.48 -38.06
N GLU A 126 13.30 -42.23 -39.12
CA GLU A 126 11.96 -41.66 -39.07
C GLU A 126 10.93 -42.66 -38.53
N LYS A 127 11.10 -43.97 -38.82
CA LYS A 127 10.27 -45.02 -38.23
C LYS A 127 10.48 -45.11 -36.72
N ILE A 128 11.73 -45.02 -36.25
CA ILE A 128 12.09 -45.00 -34.84
C ILE A 128 11.53 -43.73 -34.17
N PHE A 129 11.69 -42.55 -34.78
CA PHE A 129 11.17 -41.31 -34.30
C PHE A 129 9.63 -41.30 -34.18
N ASN A 130 8.92 -41.84 -35.19
CA ASN A 130 7.47 -41.99 -35.15
C ASN A 130 7.00 -43.01 -34.09
N LEU A 131 7.78 -44.04 -33.86
CA LEU A 131 7.51 -44.97 -32.76
C LEU A 131 7.68 -44.31 -31.38
N ILE A 132 8.80 -43.55 -31.22
CA ILE A 132 9.09 -42.82 -29.97
C ILE A 132 8.03 -41.76 -29.73
N SER A 133 7.64 -40.98 -30.78
CA SER A 133 6.62 -39.93 -30.64
C SER A 133 5.24 -40.46 -30.27
N LYS A 134 4.88 -41.69 -30.71
CA LYS A 134 3.63 -42.35 -30.30
C LYS A 134 3.69 -42.95 -28.91
N LEU A 135 4.87 -43.36 -28.44
CA LEU A 135 5.08 -43.93 -27.14
C LEU A 135 5.29 -42.84 -26.06
N LEU A 136 5.81 -41.67 -26.43
CA LEU A 136 6.10 -40.55 -25.51
C LEU A 136 4.88 -40.12 -24.70
N PRO A 137 3.66 -39.91 -25.25
CA PRO A 137 2.48 -39.55 -24.49
C PRO A 137 2.06 -40.67 -23.51
N ILE A 138 2.25 -41.95 -23.90
CA ILE A 138 1.95 -43.08 -23.00
C ILE A 138 2.93 -43.09 -21.84
N PHE A 139 4.24 -42.90 -22.10
CA PHE A 139 5.25 -42.76 -21.07
C PHE A 139 4.99 -41.56 -20.17
N SER A 140 4.59 -40.41 -20.72
CA SER A 140 4.26 -39.22 -19.94
C SER A 140 3.06 -39.46 -19.03
N ILE A 141 2.03 -40.16 -19.49
CA ILE A 141 0.86 -40.53 -18.67
C ILE A 141 1.27 -41.48 -17.55
N ILE A 142 2.13 -42.47 -17.83
CA ILE A 142 2.63 -43.42 -16.82
C ILE A 142 3.50 -42.69 -15.79
N ILE A 143 4.41 -41.82 -16.22
CA ILE A 143 5.26 -41.03 -15.33
C ILE A 143 4.41 -40.07 -14.49
N PHE A 144 3.43 -39.40 -15.10
CA PHE A 144 2.52 -38.50 -14.41
C PHE A 144 1.60 -39.26 -13.45
N GLY A 145 1.10 -40.41 -13.87
CA GLY A 145 0.34 -41.32 -12.99
C GLY A 145 1.17 -41.87 -11.82
N TYR A 146 2.45 -42.23 -12.08
CA TYR A 146 3.38 -42.60 -11.03
C TYR A 146 3.72 -41.45 -10.10
N PHE A 147 3.87 -40.23 -10.66
CA PHE A 147 4.09 -39.02 -9.88
C PHE A 147 2.88 -38.70 -9.00
N ILE A 148 1.65 -38.78 -9.53
CA ILE A 148 0.42 -38.62 -8.75
C ILE A 148 0.30 -39.73 -7.70
N PHE A 149 0.56 -40.98 -8.07
CA PHE A 149 0.55 -42.10 -7.13
C PHE A 149 1.60 -41.95 -6.05
N SER A 150 2.83 -41.52 -6.41
CA SER A 150 3.90 -41.21 -5.46
C SER A 150 3.53 -40.05 -4.54
N MET A 151 2.87 -39.02 -5.10
CA MET A 151 2.37 -37.88 -4.35
C MET A 151 1.26 -38.24 -3.38
N LEU A 152 0.37 -39.16 -3.76
CA LEU A 152 -0.76 -39.60 -2.92
C LEU A 152 -0.38 -40.67 -1.89
N PHE A 153 0.58 -41.57 -2.21
CA PHE A 153 0.83 -42.79 -1.40
C PHE A 153 2.25 -42.88 -0.82
N ARG A 154 3.24 -42.17 -1.32
CA ARG A 154 4.64 -42.27 -0.86
C ARG A 154 5.16 -41.09 -0.05
N THR A 155 4.50 -39.98 -0.06
CA THR A 155 4.80 -38.89 0.87
C THR A 155 3.76 -38.89 1.99
N PRO A 156 4.12 -39.37 3.20
CA PRO A 156 3.32 -39.07 4.38
C PRO A 156 3.41 -37.58 4.74
N GLY A 157 3.56 -36.67 3.78
CA GLY A 157 3.82 -35.24 3.98
C GLY A 157 2.93 -34.29 3.18
N ILE A 158 2.62 -34.54 1.92
CA ILE A 158 1.92 -33.51 1.14
C ILE A 158 0.41 -33.53 1.34
N GLY A 159 -0.22 -34.73 1.42
CA GLY A 159 -1.62 -34.85 1.89
C GLY A 159 -1.75 -34.67 3.40
N GLY A 160 -0.70 -34.97 4.17
CA GLY A 160 -0.65 -34.82 5.62
C GLY A 160 -0.24 -33.42 6.09
N GLU A 161 0.50 -32.64 5.31
CA GLU A 161 0.80 -31.23 5.65
C GLU A 161 -0.35 -30.28 5.34
N PHE A 162 -1.13 -30.52 4.29
CA PHE A 162 -2.42 -29.82 4.12
C PHE A 162 -3.45 -30.20 5.19
N THR A 163 -3.31 -31.37 5.80
CA THR A 163 -4.17 -31.78 6.91
C THR A 163 -3.56 -31.59 8.30
N LYS A 164 -2.24 -31.49 8.41
CA LYS A 164 -1.53 -31.00 9.57
C LYS A 164 -1.24 -29.49 9.39
N ALA A 165 -2.27 -28.68 9.18
CA ALA A 165 -2.19 -27.30 9.60
C ALA A 165 -1.86 -27.35 11.10
N GLN A 166 -0.59 -27.17 11.47
CA GLN A 166 -0.22 -26.91 12.86
C GLN A 166 -1.17 -25.85 13.37
N SER A 167 -1.71 -26.05 14.56
CA SER A 167 -2.55 -25.02 15.18
C SER A 167 -1.84 -23.69 15.04
N PRO A 168 -2.40 -22.70 14.33
CA PRO A 168 -1.73 -21.42 14.15
C PRO A 168 -1.70 -20.63 15.46
N ALA A 169 -2.38 -21.12 16.48
CA ALA A 169 -2.34 -20.56 17.82
C ALA A 169 -1.01 -20.92 18.47
N VAL A 170 -0.18 -19.91 18.68
CA VAL A 170 1.10 -20.07 19.38
C VAL A 170 0.83 -20.01 20.87
N GLN A 171 1.10 -21.11 21.59
CA GLN A 171 1.12 -21.07 23.04
C GLN A 171 2.31 -20.19 23.47
N VAL A 172 2.02 -18.96 23.93
CA VAL A 172 3.02 -18.02 24.39
C VAL A 172 3.11 -18.09 25.92
N LYS A 173 4.27 -18.51 26.44
CA LYS A 173 4.55 -18.29 27.85
C LYS A 173 4.77 -16.79 28.07
N THR A 174 3.87 -16.16 28.78
CA THR A 174 4.00 -14.73 29.11
C THR A 174 4.45 -14.55 30.53
N ASN A 175 5.50 -13.73 30.73
CA ASN A 175 5.96 -13.29 32.04
C ASN A 175 5.49 -11.86 32.34
N LYS A 176 4.66 -11.28 31.44
CA LYS A 176 4.13 -9.92 31.62
C LYS A 176 3.11 -9.89 32.75
N LYS A 177 3.18 -8.86 33.58
CA LYS A 177 2.29 -8.62 34.71
C LYS A 177 1.67 -7.23 34.62
N PHE A 178 0.69 -6.94 35.46
CA PHE A 178 0.09 -5.61 35.57
C PHE A 178 1.10 -4.52 35.96
N SER A 179 2.18 -4.89 36.68
CA SER A 179 3.31 -3.98 36.94
C SER A 179 4.05 -3.48 35.71
N ASP A 180 3.89 -4.18 34.58
CA ASP A 180 4.47 -3.81 33.28
C ASP A 180 3.52 -2.94 32.45
N ILE A 181 2.36 -2.59 33.00
CA ILE A 181 1.36 -1.73 32.35
C ILE A 181 1.18 -0.49 33.24
N ALA A 182 1.41 0.67 32.66
CA ALA A 182 1.09 1.96 33.28
C ALA A 182 -0.19 2.54 32.67
N GLY A 183 -1.08 3.08 33.49
CA GLY A 183 -2.39 3.56 33.07
C GLY A 183 -3.42 2.45 32.87
N ASN A 184 -4.59 2.81 32.31
CA ASN A 184 -5.73 1.93 32.07
C ASN A 184 -6.21 1.23 33.36
N GLU A 185 -6.29 1.97 34.50
CA GLU A 185 -6.62 1.37 35.81
C GLU A 185 -8.01 0.73 35.77
N GLU A 186 -9.01 1.36 35.18
CA GLU A 186 -10.37 0.82 35.07
C GLU A 186 -10.37 -0.49 34.25
N ALA A 187 -9.62 -0.53 33.13
CA ALA A 187 -9.50 -1.74 32.34
C ALA A 187 -8.78 -2.88 33.10
N LYS A 188 -7.81 -2.54 33.96
CA LYS A 188 -7.13 -3.51 34.83
C LYS A 188 -8.07 -4.04 35.90
N GLU A 189 -8.88 -3.19 36.53
CA GLU A 189 -9.87 -3.58 37.56
C GLU A 189 -10.90 -4.55 36.97
N GLU A 190 -11.47 -4.23 35.81
CA GLU A 190 -12.41 -5.10 35.10
C GLU A 190 -11.82 -6.48 34.80
N VAL A 191 -10.55 -6.53 34.39
CA VAL A 191 -9.88 -7.77 34.05
C VAL A 191 -9.40 -8.51 35.32
N ALA A 192 -9.14 -7.81 36.42
CA ALA A 192 -8.71 -8.43 37.71
C ALA A 192 -9.79 -9.36 38.26
N GLU A 193 -11.08 -9.05 38.11
CA GLU A 193 -12.18 -9.93 38.50
C GLU A 193 -12.07 -11.28 37.80
N LEU A 194 -11.69 -11.29 36.54
CA LEU A 194 -11.58 -12.51 35.73
C LEU A 194 -10.35 -13.34 36.10
N ILE A 195 -9.28 -12.68 36.54
CA ILE A 195 -8.11 -13.37 37.08
C ILE A 195 -8.49 -14.11 38.39
N ASP A 196 -9.25 -13.45 39.29
CA ASP A 196 -9.74 -14.11 40.50
C ASP A 196 -10.63 -15.34 40.16
N TYR A 197 -11.49 -15.19 39.14
CA TYR A 197 -12.29 -16.32 38.66
C TYR A 197 -11.43 -17.49 38.13
N LEU A 198 -10.47 -17.19 37.22
CA LEU A 198 -9.61 -18.25 36.66
C LEU A 198 -8.83 -18.99 37.75
N LYS A 199 -8.48 -18.28 38.86
CA LYS A 199 -7.81 -18.87 40.02
C LYS A 199 -8.76 -19.60 40.95
N ASN A 200 -9.98 -19.08 41.15
CA ASN A 200 -10.92 -19.52 42.17
C ASN A 200 -12.36 -19.73 41.62
N PRO A 201 -12.58 -20.59 40.59
CA PRO A 201 -13.89 -20.71 39.94
C PRO A 201 -15.02 -21.14 40.89
N LYS A 202 -14.73 -21.98 41.88
CA LYS A 202 -15.72 -22.46 42.84
C LYS A 202 -16.37 -21.37 43.69
N LYS A 203 -15.68 -20.26 43.97
CA LYS A 203 -16.19 -19.11 44.73
C LYS A 203 -17.37 -18.46 43.99
N TYR A 204 -17.28 -18.36 42.67
CA TYR A 204 -18.31 -17.77 41.84
C TYR A 204 -19.49 -18.72 41.60
N ASP A 205 -19.22 -20.01 41.47
CA ASP A 205 -20.25 -21.04 41.38
C ASP A 205 -21.17 -21.05 42.61
N ILE A 206 -20.59 -20.99 43.84
CA ILE A 206 -21.34 -20.91 45.08
C ILE A 206 -22.19 -19.65 45.16
N ALA A 207 -21.71 -18.55 44.63
CA ALA A 207 -22.44 -17.28 44.58
C ALA A 207 -23.54 -17.27 43.53
N GLY A 208 -23.62 -18.27 42.62
CA GLY A 208 -24.53 -18.30 41.47
C GLY A 208 -24.22 -17.27 40.41
N ALA A 209 -23.01 -16.74 40.39
CA ALA A 209 -22.59 -15.71 39.44
C ALA A 209 -22.25 -16.32 38.07
N ARG A 210 -22.83 -15.79 37.01
CA ARG A 210 -22.47 -16.16 35.64
C ARG A 210 -21.30 -15.28 35.20
N ILE A 211 -20.24 -15.93 34.79
CA ILE A 211 -19.03 -15.27 34.36
C ILE A 211 -19.03 -15.06 32.86
N PRO A 212 -18.53 -13.92 32.37
CA PRO A 212 -18.42 -13.68 30.96
C PRO A 212 -17.51 -14.71 30.30
N LYS A 213 -17.99 -15.35 29.22
CA LYS A 213 -17.20 -16.28 28.41
C LYS A 213 -16.16 -15.55 27.57
N GLY A 214 -16.49 -14.33 27.15
CA GLY A 214 -15.64 -13.57 26.27
C GLY A 214 -15.62 -12.09 26.63
N ILE A 215 -14.45 -11.47 26.39
CA ILE A 215 -14.19 -10.05 26.57
C ILE A 215 -13.65 -9.48 25.29
N LEU A 216 -14.24 -8.37 24.88
CA LEU A 216 -13.77 -7.58 23.76
C LEU A 216 -13.00 -6.34 24.26
N LEU A 217 -11.73 -6.23 23.90
CA LEU A 217 -10.93 -5.05 24.15
C LEU A 217 -11.05 -4.11 22.92
N GLY A 218 -11.80 -3.03 23.06
CA GLY A 218 -11.97 -2.01 22.04
C GLY A 218 -11.09 -0.79 22.29
N GLY A 219 -10.71 -0.04 21.25
CA GLY A 219 -10.03 1.24 21.41
C GLY A 219 -8.98 1.53 20.33
N PRO A 220 -8.42 2.74 20.33
CA PRO A 220 -7.43 3.17 19.34
C PRO A 220 -6.19 2.27 19.28
N PRO A 221 -5.45 2.24 18.13
CA PRO A 221 -4.24 1.46 18.02
C PRO A 221 -3.14 1.98 18.98
N GLY A 222 -2.33 1.04 19.49
CA GLY A 222 -1.20 1.37 20.36
C GLY A 222 -1.57 1.69 21.81
N THR A 223 -2.82 1.50 22.25
CA THR A 223 -3.27 1.72 23.64
C THR A 223 -2.91 0.59 24.60
N GLY A 224 -2.34 -0.52 24.11
CA GLY A 224 -1.87 -1.61 24.96
C GLY A 224 -2.84 -2.79 25.12
N LYS A 225 -3.86 -2.93 24.26
CA LYS A 225 -4.85 -4.03 24.30
C LYS A 225 -4.21 -5.41 24.36
N THR A 226 -3.30 -5.71 23.46
CA THR A 226 -2.54 -6.97 23.39
C THR A 226 -1.65 -7.17 24.63
N LEU A 227 -1.06 -6.07 25.16
CA LEU A 227 -0.26 -6.11 26.38
C LEU A 227 -1.11 -6.43 27.59
N LEU A 228 -2.30 -5.84 27.69
CA LEU A 228 -3.26 -6.10 28.78
C LEU A 228 -3.67 -7.57 28.79
N ALA A 229 -4.00 -8.15 27.63
CA ALA A 229 -4.34 -9.58 27.53
C ALA A 229 -3.18 -10.49 27.95
N LYS A 230 -1.95 -10.18 27.53
CA LYS A 230 -0.75 -10.90 27.97
C LYS A 230 -0.52 -10.80 29.48
N ALA A 231 -0.71 -9.63 30.06
CA ALA A 231 -0.54 -9.43 31.49
C ALA A 231 -1.62 -10.15 32.31
N THR A 232 -2.85 -10.21 31.80
CA THR A 232 -3.93 -11.00 32.39
C THR A 232 -3.55 -12.47 32.51
N ALA A 233 -3.02 -13.06 31.46
CA ALA A 233 -2.57 -14.44 31.47
C ALA A 233 -1.37 -14.66 32.42
N GLY A 234 -0.43 -13.73 32.44
CA GLY A 234 0.72 -13.75 33.33
C GLY A 234 0.36 -13.61 34.82
N GLU A 235 -0.63 -12.76 35.14
CA GLU A 235 -1.14 -12.63 36.51
C GLU A 235 -1.98 -13.85 36.93
N ALA A 236 -2.79 -14.40 36.02
CA ALA A 236 -3.55 -15.63 36.25
C ALA A 236 -2.66 -16.86 36.31
N ASN A 237 -1.46 -16.82 35.75
CA ASN A 237 -0.52 -17.93 35.57
C ASN A 237 -1.16 -19.12 34.82
N VAL A 238 -1.86 -18.81 33.74
CA VAL A 238 -2.52 -19.78 32.85
C VAL A 238 -1.92 -19.76 31.44
N PRO A 239 -2.03 -20.83 30.67
CA PRO A 239 -1.64 -20.87 29.24
C PRO A 239 -2.32 -19.76 28.45
N PHE A 240 -1.54 -19.11 27.56
CA PHE A 240 -2.00 -18.04 26.69
C PHE A 240 -1.86 -18.46 25.23
N PHE A 241 -2.99 -18.62 24.55
CA PHE A 241 -3.06 -18.97 23.12
C PHE A 241 -3.29 -17.70 22.33
N PHE A 242 -2.27 -17.27 21.60
CA PHE A 242 -2.31 -16.06 20.79
C PHE A 242 -2.53 -16.36 19.32
N ILE A 243 -3.45 -15.64 18.68
CA ILE A 243 -3.65 -15.66 17.25
C ILE A 243 -4.10 -14.27 16.75
N SER A 244 -3.65 -13.87 15.56
CA SER A 244 -4.30 -12.77 14.83
C SER A 244 -5.45 -13.31 14.01
N ALA A 245 -6.60 -12.63 14.01
CA ALA A 245 -7.76 -13.05 13.22
C ALA A 245 -7.46 -13.06 11.72
N SER A 246 -6.49 -12.28 11.25
CA SER A 246 -6.01 -12.35 9.87
C SER A 246 -5.46 -13.73 9.47
N ASN A 247 -4.93 -14.50 10.43
CA ASN A 247 -4.42 -15.86 10.19
C ASN A 247 -5.53 -16.89 9.97
N PHE A 248 -6.78 -16.53 10.19
CA PHE A 248 -7.93 -17.37 9.86
C PHE A 248 -8.40 -17.17 8.42
N VAL A 249 -8.03 -16.07 7.77
CA VAL A 249 -8.43 -15.78 6.39
C VAL A 249 -7.46 -16.49 5.44
N GLU A 250 -7.99 -17.47 4.71
CA GLU A 250 -7.23 -18.31 3.79
C GLU A 250 -7.86 -18.30 2.39
N MET A 251 -7.10 -18.73 1.39
CA MET A 251 -7.60 -18.84 0.01
C MET A 251 -8.54 -20.05 -0.17
N PHE A 252 -8.44 -21.08 0.70
CA PHE A 252 -9.22 -22.29 0.58
C PHE A 252 -10.36 -22.32 1.59
N VAL A 253 -11.57 -22.45 1.09
CA VAL A 253 -12.80 -22.52 1.90
C VAL A 253 -12.74 -23.64 2.93
N GLY A 254 -13.02 -23.31 4.18
CA GLY A 254 -13.07 -24.24 5.31
C GLY A 254 -11.77 -24.43 6.08
N LEU A 255 -10.64 -23.93 5.62
CA LEU A 255 -9.36 -24.04 6.33
C LEU A 255 -9.32 -23.12 7.56
N GLY A 256 -9.84 -21.88 7.43
CA GLY A 256 -10.01 -20.96 8.54
C GLY A 256 -10.90 -21.54 9.65
N ALA A 257 -12.04 -22.10 9.28
CA ALA A 257 -12.93 -22.77 10.22
C ALA A 257 -12.26 -23.96 10.93
N LYS A 258 -11.41 -24.73 10.24
CA LYS A 258 -10.61 -25.79 10.85
C LYS A 258 -9.63 -25.22 11.88
N ARG A 259 -8.90 -24.16 11.55
CA ARG A 259 -7.95 -23.52 12.50
C ARG A 259 -8.64 -23.02 13.76
N VAL A 260 -9.85 -22.48 13.63
CA VAL A 260 -10.66 -22.09 14.80
C VAL A 260 -10.93 -23.33 15.68
N ARG A 261 -11.41 -24.43 15.10
CA ARG A 261 -11.68 -25.67 15.86
C ARG A 261 -10.42 -26.18 16.56
N ASP A 262 -9.32 -26.29 15.84
CA ASP A 262 -8.05 -26.80 16.36
C ASP A 262 -7.55 -25.96 17.54
N MET A 263 -7.64 -24.64 17.46
CA MET A 263 -7.27 -23.70 18.53
C MET A 263 -8.14 -23.90 19.78
N PHE A 264 -9.47 -23.99 19.62
CA PHE A 264 -10.37 -24.19 20.76
C PHE A 264 -10.19 -25.56 21.38
N GLU A 265 -9.94 -26.62 20.59
CA GLU A 265 -9.64 -27.95 21.09
C GLU A 265 -8.35 -27.97 21.90
N GLU A 266 -7.31 -27.30 21.42
CA GLU A 266 -6.04 -27.21 22.13
C GLU A 266 -6.16 -26.42 23.45
N ALA A 267 -6.93 -25.32 23.47
CA ALA A 267 -7.22 -24.58 24.69
C ALA A 267 -8.02 -25.43 25.69
N ARG A 268 -9.00 -26.23 25.22
CA ARG A 268 -9.77 -27.18 26.10
C ARG A 268 -8.88 -28.22 26.74
N ARG A 269 -7.86 -28.69 26.04
CA ARG A 269 -6.89 -29.67 26.58
C ARG A 269 -5.99 -29.09 27.65
N ASN A 270 -5.78 -27.78 27.60
CA ASN A 270 -4.88 -27.05 28.52
C ASN A 270 -5.63 -26.14 29.50
N ALA A 271 -6.92 -26.37 29.73
CA ALA A 271 -7.70 -25.55 30.65
C ALA A 271 -7.20 -25.72 32.13
N PRO A 272 -7.18 -24.62 32.94
CA PRO A 272 -7.64 -23.26 32.61
C PRO A 272 -6.70 -22.52 31.65
N ALA A 273 -7.27 -21.80 30.66
CA ALA A 273 -6.49 -21.14 29.61
C ALA A 273 -7.16 -19.84 29.10
N ILE A 274 -6.37 -18.96 28.53
CA ILE A 274 -6.87 -17.77 27.84
C ILE A 274 -6.59 -17.91 26.34
N ILE A 275 -7.64 -17.75 25.53
CA ILE A 275 -7.55 -17.59 24.08
C ILE A 275 -7.60 -16.11 23.78
N PHE A 276 -6.59 -15.58 23.07
CA PHE A 276 -6.57 -14.18 22.66
C PHE A 276 -6.56 -14.07 21.13
N ILE A 277 -7.58 -13.38 20.59
CA ILE A 277 -7.76 -13.14 19.17
C ILE A 277 -7.51 -11.66 18.92
N ASP A 278 -6.38 -11.33 18.29
CA ASP A 278 -6.07 -9.95 17.93
C ASP A 278 -6.67 -9.59 16.56
N GLU A 279 -6.92 -8.32 16.31
CA GLU A 279 -7.48 -7.79 15.06
C GLU A 279 -8.79 -8.50 14.66
N LEU A 280 -9.70 -8.69 15.62
CA LEU A 280 -10.94 -9.42 15.41
C LEU A 280 -11.76 -8.91 14.22
N ASP A 281 -11.67 -7.63 13.90
CA ASP A 281 -12.32 -7.01 12.75
C ASP A 281 -11.86 -7.58 11.40
N ALA A 282 -10.74 -8.30 11.33
CA ALA A 282 -10.33 -9.01 10.13
C ALA A 282 -11.33 -10.10 9.71
N VAL A 283 -11.97 -10.79 10.64
CA VAL A 283 -12.95 -11.86 10.42
C VAL A 283 -14.37 -11.44 10.83
N GLY A 284 -14.47 -10.63 11.89
CA GLY A 284 -15.72 -10.31 12.59
C GLY A 284 -16.57 -9.21 11.98
N ARG A 285 -16.34 -8.74 10.76
CA ARG A 285 -17.16 -7.67 10.15
C ARG A 285 -18.59 -8.12 9.86
N SER A 286 -19.52 -7.17 9.94
CA SER A 286 -20.93 -7.36 9.58
C SER A 286 -21.12 -7.77 8.11
N ARG A 287 -22.13 -8.58 7.85
CA ARG A 287 -22.47 -9.14 6.54
C ARG A 287 -22.87 -8.05 5.54
N GLY A 288 -22.49 -8.21 4.28
CA GLY A 288 -22.92 -7.30 3.19
C GLY A 288 -21.93 -6.17 2.85
N ALA A 289 -20.75 -6.10 3.44
CA ALA A 289 -19.78 -5.02 3.21
C ALA A 289 -18.78 -5.28 2.07
N GLY A 290 -19.06 -6.17 1.10
CA GLY A 290 -18.12 -6.42 0.00
C GLY A 290 -18.74 -7.16 -1.18
N ILE A 291 -18.44 -6.68 -2.39
CA ILE A 291 -18.77 -7.35 -3.67
C ILE A 291 -17.52 -8.15 -4.06
N GLY A 292 -17.53 -9.48 -3.83
CA GLY A 292 -16.42 -10.35 -4.26
C GLY A 292 -16.39 -11.71 -3.56
N GLY A 293 -15.93 -12.75 -4.25
CA GLY A 293 -15.92 -14.16 -3.84
C GLY A 293 -15.03 -14.55 -2.63
N GLY A 294 -14.45 -13.60 -1.90
CA GLY A 294 -13.68 -13.84 -0.67
C GLY A 294 -14.51 -13.77 0.64
N ASN A 295 -15.79 -13.48 0.53
CA ASN A 295 -16.65 -13.30 1.70
C ASN A 295 -17.11 -14.66 2.31
N ASP A 296 -17.29 -15.68 1.49
CA ASP A 296 -17.84 -16.98 1.93
C ASP A 296 -16.92 -17.68 2.94
N GLU A 297 -15.63 -17.66 2.74
CA GLU A 297 -14.65 -18.26 3.64
C GLU A 297 -14.60 -17.53 4.98
N ARG A 298 -14.63 -16.19 4.94
CA ARG A 298 -14.67 -15.34 6.13
C ARG A 298 -15.96 -15.57 6.95
N GLU A 299 -17.13 -15.63 6.29
CA GLU A 299 -18.40 -15.90 6.97
C GLU A 299 -18.42 -17.30 7.57
N GLN A 300 -17.89 -18.30 6.87
CA GLN A 300 -17.78 -19.65 7.39
C GLN A 300 -16.88 -19.71 8.64
N THR A 301 -15.76 -18.97 8.60
CA THR A 301 -14.85 -18.88 9.74
C THR A 301 -15.47 -18.16 10.92
N LEU A 302 -16.17 -17.04 10.67
CA LEU A 302 -16.93 -16.34 11.70
C LEU A 302 -18.01 -17.25 12.32
N ASN A 303 -18.79 -17.92 11.49
CA ASN A 303 -19.81 -18.85 11.98
C ASN A 303 -19.20 -19.97 12.83
N GLN A 304 -18.03 -20.51 12.45
CA GLN A 304 -17.35 -21.51 13.26
C GLN A 304 -16.88 -20.93 14.60
N LEU A 305 -16.37 -19.68 14.61
CA LEU A 305 -15.99 -19.00 15.85
C LEU A 305 -17.19 -18.87 16.79
N LEU A 306 -18.34 -18.45 16.27
CA LEU A 306 -19.58 -18.33 17.03
C LEU A 306 -20.03 -19.69 17.60
N VAL A 307 -19.94 -20.75 16.80
CA VAL A 307 -20.28 -22.13 17.25
C VAL A 307 -19.34 -22.59 18.38
N GLU A 308 -18.04 -22.36 18.25
CA GLU A 308 -17.08 -22.72 19.28
C GLU A 308 -17.28 -21.95 20.59
N MET A 309 -17.61 -20.65 20.50
CA MET A 309 -17.95 -19.83 21.68
C MET A 309 -19.21 -20.28 22.36
N ASP A 310 -20.28 -20.59 21.60
CA ASP A 310 -21.54 -21.11 22.12
C ASP A 310 -21.34 -22.49 22.75
N GLY A 311 -20.42 -23.29 22.20
CA GLY A 311 -20.06 -24.65 22.69
C GLY A 311 -19.21 -24.66 23.96
N ILE A 312 -18.74 -23.52 24.46
CA ILE A 312 -18.04 -23.45 25.74
C ILE A 312 -19.04 -23.61 26.88
N LYS A 313 -18.84 -24.68 27.66
CA LYS A 313 -19.65 -24.92 28.86
C LYS A 313 -19.31 -23.86 29.92
N GLU A 314 -20.31 -23.50 30.72
CA GLU A 314 -20.07 -22.72 31.96
C GLU A 314 -19.05 -23.51 32.79
N ASN A 315 -18.06 -22.86 33.35
CA ASN A 315 -17.00 -23.46 34.19
C ASN A 315 -15.95 -24.32 33.44
N SER A 316 -15.82 -24.17 32.15
CA SER A 316 -14.76 -24.86 31.38
C SER A 316 -13.33 -24.34 31.70
N GLY A 317 -13.20 -23.24 32.45
CA GLY A 317 -11.91 -22.61 32.74
C GLY A 317 -11.27 -21.91 31.51
N ILE A 318 -12.03 -21.73 30.41
CA ILE A 318 -11.56 -21.04 29.22
C ILE A 318 -12.14 -19.64 29.21
N LEU A 319 -11.26 -18.64 29.09
CA LEU A 319 -11.62 -17.23 28.87
C LEU A 319 -11.21 -16.84 27.44
N ILE A 320 -12.13 -16.29 26.67
CA ILE A 320 -11.84 -15.73 25.37
C ILE A 320 -11.63 -14.22 25.53
N MET A 321 -10.53 -13.70 25.05
CA MET A 321 -10.28 -12.28 24.92
C MET A 321 -10.08 -11.94 23.45
N ALA A 322 -10.67 -10.86 22.98
CA ALA A 322 -10.39 -10.38 21.63
C ALA A 322 -10.02 -8.89 21.64
N ALA A 323 -9.25 -8.45 20.69
CA ALA A 323 -8.95 -7.04 20.51
C ALA A 323 -9.34 -6.55 19.12
N THR A 324 -9.85 -5.33 19.06
CA THR A 324 -10.14 -4.64 17.81
C THR A 324 -9.88 -3.14 17.94
N ASN A 325 -9.50 -2.52 16.85
CA ASN A 325 -9.43 -1.06 16.77
C ASN A 325 -10.78 -0.45 16.34
N ARG A 326 -11.75 -1.30 15.94
CA ARG A 326 -13.01 -0.87 15.35
C ARG A 326 -14.18 -1.74 15.85
N THR A 327 -14.73 -1.36 16.97
CA THR A 327 -15.90 -2.04 17.55
C THR A 327 -17.16 -1.82 16.72
N ASP A 328 -17.24 -0.71 15.99
CA ASP A 328 -18.36 -0.28 15.14
C ASP A 328 -18.62 -1.15 13.91
N VAL A 329 -17.60 -1.86 13.41
CA VAL A 329 -17.72 -2.69 12.21
C VAL A 329 -18.03 -4.14 12.51
N LEU A 330 -18.00 -4.55 13.77
CA LEU A 330 -18.20 -5.95 14.17
C LEU A 330 -19.64 -6.39 13.94
N ASP A 331 -19.80 -7.68 13.59
CA ASP A 331 -21.10 -8.31 13.49
C ASP A 331 -21.78 -8.34 14.88
N PRO A 332 -23.01 -7.80 15.03
CA PRO A 332 -23.72 -7.79 16.28
C PRO A 332 -23.89 -9.17 16.92
N ALA A 333 -23.82 -10.23 16.12
CA ALA A 333 -23.85 -11.60 16.61
C ALA A 333 -22.69 -11.93 17.57
N LEU A 334 -21.54 -11.30 17.39
CA LEU A 334 -20.39 -11.46 18.30
C LEU A 334 -20.63 -10.87 19.69
N LEU A 335 -21.44 -9.80 19.77
CA LEU A 335 -21.72 -9.03 20.98
C LEU A 335 -22.96 -9.55 21.76
N ARG A 336 -23.55 -10.66 21.31
CA ARG A 336 -24.70 -11.27 22.02
C ARG A 336 -24.24 -11.94 23.31
N PRO A 337 -25.07 -11.90 24.38
CA PRO A 337 -24.80 -12.61 25.62
C PRO A 337 -24.45 -14.08 25.40
N GLY A 338 -23.43 -14.57 26.10
CA GLY A 338 -22.86 -15.91 25.93
C GLY A 338 -21.67 -15.97 24.96
N ARG A 339 -21.25 -14.83 24.37
CA ARG A 339 -20.11 -14.69 23.46
C ARG A 339 -19.15 -13.66 24.01
N PHE A 340 -19.06 -12.46 23.40
CA PHE A 340 -18.34 -11.34 24.00
C PHE A 340 -19.29 -10.54 24.90
N ASP A 341 -19.43 -11.03 26.13
CA ASP A 341 -20.39 -10.50 27.10
C ASP A 341 -20.02 -9.12 27.64
N ARG A 342 -18.72 -8.81 27.67
CA ARG A 342 -18.20 -7.51 28.14
C ARG A 342 -17.33 -6.87 27.06
N THR A 343 -17.53 -5.59 26.86
CA THR A 343 -16.64 -4.76 26.06
C THR A 343 -15.90 -3.78 26.99
N ILE A 344 -14.58 -3.88 27.02
CA ILE A 344 -13.71 -3.00 27.80
C ILE A 344 -13.09 -2.02 26.82
N ASN A 345 -13.33 -0.73 27.05
CA ASN A 345 -12.75 0.33 26.23
C ASN A 345 -11.37 0.71 26.76
N VAL A 346 -10.33 0.46 25.96
CA VAL A 346 -8.95 0.85 26.27
C VAL A 346 -8.67 2.18 25.57
N ALA A 347 -8.96 3.27 26.25
CA ALA A 347 -8.88 4.63 25.72
C ALA A 347 -7.43 5.11 25.53
N LEU A 348 -7.27 6.28 24.90
CA LEU A 348 -5.99 6.99 24.90
C LEU A 348 -5.69 7.48 26.34
N PRO A 349 -4.42 7.45 26.77
CA PRO A 349 -4.06 7.79 28.13
C PRO A 349 -4.20 9.30 28.41
N ASP A 350 -4.65 9.64 29.63
CA ASP A 350 -4.69 11.00 30.17
C ASP A 350 -3.27 11.51 30.52
N ILE A 351 -3.15 12.75 30.99
CA ILE A 351 -1.85 13.35 31.35
C ILE A 351 -1.11 12.52 32.41
N LYS A 352 -1.82 12.03 33.44
CA LYS A 352 -1.22 11.27 34.54
C LYS A 352 -0.75 9.89 34.05
N GLU A 353 -1.58 9.26 33.25
CA GLU A 353 -1.26 7.97 32.65
C GLU A 353 -0.09 8.09 31.66
N ARG A 354 -0.05 9.16 30.81
CA ARG A 354 1.09 9.40 29.93
C ARG A 354 2.39 9.61 30.69
N GLU A 355 2.33 10.34 31.81
CA GLU A 355 3.48 10.49 32.69
C GLU A 355 3.94 9.14 33.27
N ALA A 356 3.00 8.31 33.73
CA ALA A 356 3.30 6.97 34.23
C ALA A 356 3.88 6.04 33.15
N ILE A 357 3.33 6.09 31.92
CA ILE A 357 3.83 5.34 30.77
C ILE A 357 5.26 5.78 30.40
N LEU A 358 5.51 7.09 30.34
CA LEU A 358 6.85 7.64 30.09
C LEU A 358 7.85 7.17 31.14
N LYS A 359 7.49 7.23 32.45
CA LYS A 359 8.33 6.73 33.54
C LYS A 359 8.59 5.23 33.43
N LEU A 360 7.61 4.45 33.00
CA LEU A 360 7.76 3.00 32.78
C LEU A 360 8.78 2.72 31.66
N HIS A 361 8.64 3.35 30.50
CA HIS A 361 9.53 3.17 29.35
C HIS A 361 10.90 3.86 29.51
N ALA A 362 11.03 4.73 30.49
CA ALA A 362 12.30 5.34 30.91
C ALA A 362 13.20 4.37 31.69
N ARG A 363 12.63 3.29 32.24
CA ARG A 363 13.40 2.30 32.99
C ARG A 363 14.49 1.68 32.13
N GLY A 364 15.72 1.69 32.63
CA GLY A 364 16.89 1.15 31.90
C GLY A 364 17.47 2.06 30.80
N LYS A 365 16.91 3.27 30.61
CA LYS A 365 17.50 4.30 29.73
C LYS A 365 18.29 5.31 30.55
N ARG A 366 19.37 5.86 29.96
CA ARG A 366 20.14 6.94 30.59
C ARG A 366 19.47 8.27 30.30
N ILE A 367 18.78 8.82 31.29
CA ILE A 367 17.99 10.04 31.18
C ILE A 367 18.54 11.09 32.15
N SER A 368 18.63 12.35 31.71
CA SER A 368 19.05 13.48 32.55
C SER A 368 18.08 13.69 33.71
N GLU A 369 18.60 13.93 34.92
CA GLU A 369 17.81 14.15 36.12
C GLU A 369 16.89 15.37 36.03
N ASN A 370 17.19 16.32 35.16
CA ASN A 370 16.42 17.56 34.98
C ASN A 370 15.10 17.35 34.23
N ILE A 371 14.85 16.15 33.68
CA ILE A 371 13.64 15.91 32.88
C ILE A 371 12.44 15.66 33.75
N LYS A 372 11.45 16.56 33.62
CA LYS A 372 10.15 16.45 34.28
C LYS A 372 9.17 15.76 33.35
N PHE A 373 8.89 14.47 33.54
CA PHE A 373 7.97 13.70 32.70
C PHE A 373 6.56 14.28 32.64
N ASN A 374 6.11 14.99 33.68
CA ASN A 374 4.83 15.71 33.63
C ASN A 374 4.79 16.76 32.50
N LEU A 375 5.89 17.50 32.29
CA LEU A 375 5.96 18.47 31.18
C LEU A 375 5.94 17.77 29.82
N VAL A 376 6.66 16.63 29.68
CA VAL A 376 6.64 15.81 28.46
C VAL A 376 5.24 15.26 28.19
N ALA A 377 4.54 14.77 29.22
CA ALA A 377 3.18 14.27 29.13
C ALA A 377 2.19 15.36 28.69
N ARG A 378 2.36 16.61 29.15
CA ARG A 378 1.55 17.75 28.71
C ARG A 378 1.78 18.10 27.24
N ARG A 379 3.01 17.87 26.70
CA ARG A 379 3.38 18.14 25.30
C ARG A 379 2.96 17.04 24.34
N THR A 380 2.44 15.90 24.83
CA THR A 380 2.04 14.73 24.03
C THR A 380 0.55 14.40 24.17
N PRO A 381 -0.38 15.36 24.02
CA PRO A 381 -1.81 15.06 24.09
C PRO A 381 -2.23 14.14 22.93
N GLY A 382 -3.11 13.19 23.23
CA GLY A 382 -3.61 12.24 22.25
C GLY A 382 -2.60 11.17 21.81
N PHE A 383 -1.42 11.10 22.43
CA PHE A 383 -0.48 10.02 22.15
C PHE A 383 -0.92 8.72 22.81
N SER A 384 -0.83 7.64 22.06
CA SER A 384 -0.99 6.29 22.59
C SER A 384 0.27 5.84 23.35
N GLY A 385 0.15 4.77 24.15
CA GLY A 385 1.29 4.20 24.86
C GLY A 385 2.46 3.82 23.93
N ALA A 386 2.16 3.27 22.76
CA ALA A 386 3.17 2.92 21.76
C ALA A 386 3.88 4.15 21.17
N GLN A 387 3.17 5.27 20.99
CA GLN A 387 3.80 6.51 20.53
C GLN A 387 4.71 7.11 21.59
N LEU A 388 4.33 7.04 22.86
CA LEU A 388 5.17 7.49 23.99
C LEU A 388 6.44 6.63 24.16
N GLU A 389 6.32 5.32 23.99
CA GLU A 389 7.47 4.41 23.93
C GLU A 389 8.41 4.81 22.79
N ASN A 390 7.84 5.06 21.59
CA ASN A 390 8.62 5.48 20.42
C ASN A 390 9.32 6.82 20.63
N VAL A 391 8.70 7.80 21.29
CA VAL A 391 9.36 9.07 21.64
C VAL A 391 10.63 8.83 22.45
N LEU A 392 10.57 8.01 23.50
CA LEU A 392 11.74 7.71 24.31
C LEU A 392 12.80 6.87 23.57
N ASN A 393 12.37 6.02 22.65
CA ASN A 393 13.27 5.27 21.80
C ASN A 393 13.99 6.18 20.79
N GLU A 394 13.27 7.07 20.09
CA GLU A 394 13.84 8.08 19.21
C GLU A 394 14.79 9.03 19.94
N ALA A 395 14.41 9.48 21.16
CA ALA A 395 15.28 10.30 22.00
C ALA A 395 16.58 9.56 22.36
N SER A 396 16.51 8.25 22.62
CA SER A 396 17.70 7.42 22.86
C SER A 396 18.60 7.36 21.63
N LEU A 397 18.02 7.15 20.44
CA LEU A 397 18.78 7.14 19.17
C LEU A 397 19.41 8.50 18.89
N LEU A 398 18.70 9.59 19.19
CA LEU A 398 19.24 10.95 19.07
C LEU A 398 20.43 11.17 20.02
N SER A 399 20.35 10.73 21.28
CA SER A 399 21.43 10.89 22.24
C SER A 399 22.72 10.18 21.78
N VAL A 400 22.63 9.02 21.14
CA VAL A 400 23.76 8.32 20.57
C VAL A 400 24.33 9.07 19.35
N ARG A 401 23.44 9.55 18.46
CA ARG A 401 23.86 10.28 17.25
C ARG A 401 24.55 11.61 17.58
N GLU A 402 24.06 12.30 18.61
CA GLU A 402 24.62 13.57 19.09
C GLU A 402 25.77 13.39 20.10
N LYS A 403 26.11 12.14 20.41
CA LYS A 403 27.20 11.75 21.32
C LYS A 403 27.05 12.32 22.75
N THR A 404 25.83 12.61 23.20
CA THR A 404 25.56 13.05 24.56
C THR A 404 25.61 11.89 25.55
N GLY A 405 25.28 10.67 25.12
CA GLY A 405 25.25 9.45 25.93
C GLY A 405 24.16 9.43 27.02
N VAL A 406 23.43 10.55 27.18
CA VAL A 406 22.32 10.75 28.12
C VAL A 406 21.21 11.47 27.36
N ILE A 407 19.97 11.06 27.55
CA ILE A 407 18.81 11.70 26.94
C ILE A 407 18.56 13.04 27.61
N THR A 408 18.53 14.12 26.85
CA THR A 408 18.23 15.48 27.31
C THR A 408 16.81 15.88 26.91
N ILE A 409 16.33 17.02 27.40
CA ILE A 409 14.99 17.53 27.08
C ILE A 409 14.89 17.92 25.58
N GLU A 410 15.97 18.46 25.01
CA GLU A 410 16.03 18.84 23.60
C GLU A 410 15.85 17.62 22.69
N GLN A 411 16.44 16.49 23.05
CA GLN A 411 16.30 15.24 22.30
C GLN A 411 14.89 14.66 22.42
N ILE A 412 14.25 14.81 23.58
CA ILE A 412 12.84 14.41 23.75
C ILE A 412 11.94 15.31 22.89
N ASP A 413 12.17 16.62 22.88
CA ASP A 413 11.39 17.55 22.08
C ASP A 413 11.55 17.27 20.58
N GLU A 414 12.78 17.00 20.11
CA GLU A 414 13.01 16.59 18.72
C GLU A 414 12.35 15.22 18.41
N ALA A 415 12.35 14.29 19.38
CA ALA A 415 11.70 13.00 19.21
C ALA A 415 10.16 13.14 19.14
N ILE A 416 9.57 13.99 19.93
CA ILE A 416 8.13 14.32 19.86
C ILE A 416 7.80 14.88 18.47
N ASP A 417 8.58 15.84 18.00
CA ASP A 417 8.41 16.45 16.67
C ASP A 417 8.49 15.41 15.56
N ARG A 418 9.42 14.44 15.67
CA ARG A 418 9.56 13.35 14.69
C ARG A 418 8.37 12.41 14.69
N VAL A 419 7.82 12.11 15.85
CA VAL A 419 6.65 11.24 15.95
C VAL A 419 5.39 11.93 15.40
N ILE A 420 5.26 13.25 15.56
CA ILE A 420 4.13 14.05 15.05
C ILE A 420 4.24 14.30 13.54
N ALA A 421 5.38 14.85 13.10
CA ALA A 421 5.53 15.44 11.77
C ALA A 421 6.64 14.79 10.90
N GLY A 422 7.35 13.80 11.48
CA GLY A 422 8.46 13.14 10.80
C GLY A 422 9.80 13.86 10.95
N PRO A 423 10.87 13.35 10.33
CA PRO A 423 12.21 13.93 10.44
C PRO A 423 12.29 15.31 9.76
N ALA A 424 13.12 16.21 10.32
CA ALA A 424 13.41 17.50 9.73
C ALA A 424 14.10 17.36 8.36
N LYS A 425 13.65 18.09 7.36
CA LYS A 425 14.22 18.11 6.00
C LYS A 425 15.38 19.11 5.91
N LYS A 426 16.56 18.71 6.37
CA LYS A 426 17.76 19.59 6.37
C LYS A 426 18.34 19.89 4.98
N SER A 427 17.98 19.11 3.96
CA SER A 427 18.52 19.26 2.59
C SER A 427 17.64 20.13 1.67
N ARG A 428 16.50 20.63 2.15
CA ARG A 428 15.63 21.47 1.33
C ARG A 428 16.16 22.89 1.32
N THR A 429 16.59 23.35 0.16
CA THR A 429 16.95 24.76 -0.07
C THR A 429 15.65 25.56 -0.22
N ILE A 430 15.24 26.23 0.84
CA ILE A 430 14.08 27.14 0.83
C ILE A 430 14.62 28.54 0.48
N SER A 431 13.95 29.26 -0.40
CA SER A 431 14.31 30.65 -0.66
C SER A 431 14.06 31.50 0.57
N GLU A 432 14.87 32.54 0.79
CA GLU A 432 14.70 33.45 1.93
C GLU A 432 13.28 34.06 1.96
N LYS A 433 12.74 34.37 0.79
CA LYS A 433 11.36 34.90 0.65
C LYS A 433 10.32 33.89 1.11
N GLU A 434 10.49 32.62 0.76
CA GLU A 434 9.58 31.53 1.16
C GLU A 434 9.67 31.29 2.68
N ASN A 435 10.88 31.34 3.24
CA ASN A 435 11.10 31.17 4.68
C ASN A 435 10.42 32.31 5.49
N ILE A 436 10.51 33.56 5.01
CA ILE A 436 9.81 34.68 5.60
C ILE A 436 8.28 34.51 5.49
N ALA A 437 7.78 34.01 4.36
CA ALA A 437 6.35 33.77 4.18
C ALA A 437 5.83 32.69 5.16
N VAL A 438 6.57 31.60 5.33
CA VAL A 438 6.26 30.57 6.32
C VAL A 438 6.30 31.15 7.74
N ALA A 439 7.29 31.99 8.06
CA ALA A 439 7.40 32.63 9.38
C ALA A 439 6.19 33.56 9.68
N TYR A 440 5.69 34.30 8.70
CA TYR A 440 4.46 35.08 8.87
C TYR A 440 3.24 34.20 9.03
N HIS A 441 3.16 33.09 8.28
CA HIS A 441 2.08 32.12 8.37
C HIS A 441 1.99 31.55 9.78
N GLU A 442 3.07 30.99 10.28
CA GLU A 442 3.14 30.39 11.62
C GLU A 442 2.94 31.43 12.74
N ALA A 443 3.51 32.64 12.56
CA ALA A 443 3.28 33.75 13.49
C ALA A 443 1.80 34.17 13.49
N GLY A 444 1.11 34.13 12.35
CA GLY A 444 -0.32 34.39 12.26
C GLY A 444 -1.18 33.45 13.10
N HIS A 445 -0.92 32.14 13.02
CA HIS A 445 -1.56 31.16 13.89
C HIS A 445 -1.32 31.44 15.36
N ALA A 446 -0.07 31.78 15.71
CA ALA A 446 0.31 32.05 17.09
C ALA A 446 -0.38 33.28 17.65
N VAL A 447 -0.37 34.41 16.92
CA VAL A 447 -1.01 35.67 17.36
C VAL A 447 -2.50 35.44 17.60
N VAL A 448 -3.18 34.75 16.68
CA VAL A 448 -4.61 34.43 16.86
C VAL A 448 -4.82 33.54 18.07
N GLY A 449 -4.01 32.48 18.21
CA GLY A 449 -4.11 31.56 19.35
C GLY A 449 -3.90 32.24 20.70
N LEU A 450 -2.97 33.21 20.82
CA LEU A 450 -2.69 33.95 22.03
C LEU A 450 -3.78 34.96 22.40
N LYS A 451 -4.45 35.55 21.40
CA LYS A 451 -5.38 36.68 21.63
C LYS A 451 -6.86 36.29 21.57
N ILE A 452 -7.20 35.12 21.05
CA ILE A 452 -8.57 34.68 20.99
C ILE A 452 -9.07 34.14 22.35
N LYS A 453 -10.26 34.55 22.76
CA LYS A 453 -10.88 34.03 23.97
C LYS A 453 -11.28 32.55 23.77
N GLY A 454 -10.85 31.68 24.69
CA GLY A 454 -11.10 30.23 24.58
C GLY A 454 -10.15 29.49 23.63
N GLY A 455 -9.09 30.16 23.17
CA GLY A 455 -8.03 29.54 22.37
C GLY A 455 -7.14 28.61 23.17
N ASN A 456 -6.47 27.71 22.47
CA ASN A 456 -5.44 26.85 23.05
C ASN A 456 -4.14 27.63 23.27
N LYS A 457 -3.36 27.27 24.33
CA LYS A 457 -2.05 27.87 24.55
C LYS A 457 -1.04 27.46 23.52
N VAL A 458 -0.29 28.41 22.96
CA VAL A 458 0.81 28.18 22.05
C VAL A 458 2.01 27.66 22.83
N GLN A 459 2.44 26.42 22.54
CA GLN A 459 3.55 25.77 23.25
C GLN A 459 4.86 25.83 22.47
N LYS A 460 4.77 25.75 21.15
CA LYS A 460 5.94 25.74 20.26
C LYS A 460 5.54 26.21 18.88
N ILE A 461 6.41 26.97 18.27
CA ILE A 461 6.28 27.38 16.87
C ILE A 461 7.59 27.07 16.16
N THR A 462 7.54 26.47 14.99
CA THR A 462 8.75 26.17 14.20
C THR A 462 8.51 26.37 12.72
N ILE A 463 9.52 26.88 12.03
CA ILE A 463 9.57 26.99 10.58
C ILE A 463 10.48 25.94 9.95
N ILE A 464 10.95 24.96 10.75
CA ILE A 464 11.73 23.84 10.23
C ILE A 464 10.79 22.89 9.47
N PRO A 465 11.01 22.67 8.17
CA PRO A 465 10.12 21.85 7.36
C PRO A 465 10.20 20.37 7.74
N ARG A 466 9.02 19.74 7.91
CA ARG A 466 8.88 18.32 8.21
C ARG A 466 7.78 17.70 7.36
N GLY A 467 7.99 16.51 6.85
CA GLY A 467 6.98 15.86 6.02
C GLY A 467 6.55 16.73 4.82
N HIS A 468 5.29 17.14 4.78
CA HIS A 468 4.72 18.06 3.78
C HIS A 468 4.57 19.49 4.29
N ALA A 469 4.73 19.72 5.59
CA ALA A 469 4.58 21.04 6.20
C ALA A 469 5.86 21.88 6.07
N GLY A 470 5.71 23.18 5.79
CA GLY A 470 6.80 24.17 5.80
C GLY A 470 7.20 24.57 7.20
N GLY A 471 6.26 24.57 8.12
CA GLY A 471 6.40 24.82 9.55
C GLY A 471 5.24 24.18 10.31
N TYR A 472 5.15 24.36 11.60
CA TYR A 472 3.98 24.00 12.38
C TYR A 472 3.92 24.74 13.71
N ASN A 473 2.69 24.85 14.23
CA ASN A 473 2.37 25.47 15.49
C ASN A 473 1.75 24.44 16.44
N LEU A 474 2.38 24.21 17.57
CA LEU A 474 1.85 23.32 18.61
C LEU A 474 1.02 24.13 19.60
N MET A 475 -0.29 24.01 19.51
CA MET A 475 -1.24 24.64 20.44
C MET A 475 -1.92 23.58 21.28
N LEU A 476 -1.84 23.68 22.57
CA LEU A 476 -2.41 22.74 23.52
C LEU A 476 -3.42 23.40 24.43
N PRO A 477 -4.52 22.71 24.81
CA PRO A 477 -5.43 23.20 25.82
C PRO A 477 -4.73 23.24 27.16
N GLU A 478 -5.10 24.19 28.04
CA GLU A 478 -4.57 24.26 29.41
C GLU A 478 -4.91 23.02 30.24
N GLU A 479 -6.13 22.50 30.02
CA GLU A 479 -6.66 21.29 30.65
C GLU A 479 -7.24 20.36 29.60
N GLU A 480 -7.07 19.07 29.79
CA GLU A 480 -7.74 18.07 28.93
C GLU A 480 -9.22 18.03 29.29
N LYS A 481 -10.07 18.37 28.31
CA LYS A 481 -11.53 18.39 28.44
C LYS A 481 -12.14 17.41 27.48
N TYR A 482 -13.10 16.62 27.96
CA TYR A 482 -13.91 15.75 27.10
C TYR A 482 -14.87 16.53 26.21
N ASN A 483 -15.48 17.61 26.75
CA ASN A 483 -16.44 18.43 26.05
C ASN A 483 -15.87 19.80 25.72
N ARG A 484 -16.11 20.28 24.52
CA ARG A 484 -15.75 21.63 24.06
C ARG A 484 -16.99 22.49 23.87
N SER A 485 -16.92 23.72 24.29
CA SER A 485 -17.97 24.70 24.05
C SER A 485 -17.93 25.24 22.62
N LYS A 486 -19.05 25.84 22.18
CA LYS A 486 -19.14 26.55 20.89
C LYS A 486 -18.01 27.59 20.75
N ILE A 487 -17.72 28.33 21.81
CA ILE A 487 -16.66 29.37 21.83
C ILE A 487 -15.30 28.77 21.59
N GLU A 488 -14.97 27.64 22.22
CA GLU A 488 -13.68 26.95 22.04
C GLU A 488 -13.53 26.39 20.64
N LEU A 489 -14.60 25.83 20.03
CA LEU A 489 -14.59 25.34 18.67
C LEU A 489 -14.40 26.48 17.66
N ILE A 490 -15.10 27.61 17.82
CA ILE A 490 -14.92 28.80 16.97
C ILE A 490 -13.50 29.38 17.15
N ALA A 491 -12.94 29.37 18.36
CA ALA A 491 -11.58 29.81 18.60
C ALA A 491 -10.57 28.92 17.85
N MET A 492 -10.78 27.60 17.85
CA MET A 492 -9.95 26.67 17.06
C MET A 492 -10.01 26.96 15.56
N ILE A 493 -11.22 27.12 15.00
CA ILE A 493 -11.43 27.45 13.58
C ILE A 493 -10.73 28.76 13.25
N THR A 494 -10.90 29.78 14.10
CA THR A 494 -10.27 31.09 13.92
C THR A 494 -8.73 31.00 13.96
N SER A 495 -8.19 30.18 14.85
CA SER A 495 -6.74 29.95 14.94
C SER A 495 -6.20 29.29 13.65
N PHE A 496 -6.93 28.33 13.07
CA PHE A 496 -6.55 27.76 11.76
C PHE A 496 -6.59 28.79 10.63
N MET A 497 -7.42 29.82 10.69
CA MET A 497 -7.43 30.90 9.69
C MET A 497 -6.31 31.91 9.89
N GLY A 498 -5.57 31.84 10.99
CA GLY A 498 -4.53 32.82 11.35
C GLY A 498 -3.42 32.92 10.33
N GLY A 499 -2.86 31.80 9.86
CA GLY A 499 -1.79 31.80 8.87
C GLY A 499 -2.19 32.48 7.57
N ARG A 500 -3.34 32.08 7.00
CA ARG A 500 -3.89 32.69 5.78
C ARG A 500 -4.18 34.21 5.97
N ALA A 501 -4.73 34.57 7.10
CA ALA A 501 -5.04 35.97 7.38
C ALA A 501 -3.76 36.83 7.50
N ALA A 502 -2.69 36.29 8.09
CA ALA A 502 -1.39 36.96 8.13
C ALA A 502 -0.79 37.16 6.75
N GLU A 503 -0.77 36.11 5.91
CA GLU A 503 -0.31 36.23 4.53
C GLU A 503 -1.09 37.29 3.75
N ALA A 504 -2.40 37.32 3.90
CA ALA A 504 -3.23 38.27 3.16
C ALA A 504 -3.06 39.74 3.64
N ILE A 505 -2.74 39.96 4.93
CA ILE A 505 -2.44 41.29 5.46
C ILE A 505 -1.08 41.80 4.95
N ILE A 506 -0.09 40.92 4.85
CA ILE A 506 1.29 41.28 4.48
C ILE A 506 1.47 41.34 2.96
N TYR A 507 0.99 40.36 2.23
CA TYR A 507 1.22 40.23 0.78
C TYR A 507 0.03 40.64 -0.08
N GLY A 508 -1.14 40.90 0.52
CA GLY A 508 -2.39 41.16 -0.19
C GLY A 508 -3.18 39.90 -0.49
N LYS A 509 -4.50 40.05 -0.68
CA LYS A 509 -5.43 38.92 -0.85
C LYS A 509 -5.13 38.05 -2.08
N ASP A 510 -4.58 38.65 -3.12
CA ASP A 510 -4.30 37.95 -4.39
C ASP A 510 -2.99 37.14 -4.34
N ASN A 511 -2.14 37.37 -3.34
CA ASN A 511 -0.85 36.72 -3.17
C ASN A 511 -0.81 35.72 -2.00
N VAL A 512 -1.97 35.28 -1.52
CA VAL A 512 -2.06 34.25 -0.50
C VAL A 512 -1.64 32.90 -1.07
N SER A 513 -0.81 32.17 -0.33
CA SER A 513 -0.24 30.89 -0.77
C SER A 513 -1.23 29.72 -0.62
N THR A 514 -0.86 28.58 -1.20
CA THR A 514 -1.57 27.29 -0.98
C THR A 514 -1.22 26.64 0.35
N GLY A 515 -0.34 27.24 1.14
CA GLY A 515 0.13 26.68 2.42
C GLY A 515 -0.99 26.39 3.43
N ALA A 516 -2.03 27.24 3.42
CA ALA A 516 -3.19 27.11 4.32
C ALA A 516 -4.17 25.97 3.96
N SER A 517 -3.89 25.13 2.95
CA SER A 517 -4.84 24.11 2.48
C SER A 517 -5.25 23.10 3.57
N ASP A 518 -4.31 22.64 4.38
CA ASP A 518 -4.56 21.70 5.49
C ASP A 518 -5.32 22.36 6.64
N ASP A 519 -5.00 23.61 6.94
CA ASP A 519 -5.70 24.42 7.97
C ASP A 519 -7.16 24.65 7.59
N ILE A 520 -7.42 24.99 6.33
CA ILE A 520 -8.78 25.14 5.80
C ILE A 520 -9.53 23.81 5.89
N ALA A 521 -8.89 22.69 5.54
CA ALA A 521 -9.53 21.38 5.62
C ALA A 521 -9.88 20.99 7.06
N LYS A 522 -8.98 21.22 8.03
CA LYS A 522 -9.23 21.00 9.47
C LYS A 522 -10.34 21.90 9.99
N ALA A 523 -10.28 23.19 9.69
CA ALA A 523 -11.29 24.17 10.07
C ALA A 523 -12.68 23.82 9.53
N THR A 524 -12.76 23.49 8.24
CA THR A 524 -14.02 23.09 7.57
C THR A 524 -14.60 21.82 8.22
N ARG A 525 -13.77 20.83 8.54
CA ARG A 525 -14.21 19.62 9.23
C ARG A 525 -14.83 19.91 10.58
N ILE A 526 -14.20 20.79 11.37
CA ILE A 526 -14.76 21.21 12.69
C ILE A 526 -16.06 21.97 12.48
N ALA A 527 -16.10 22.95 11.58
CA ALA A 527 -17.30 23.72 11.28
C ALA A 527 -18.45 22.80 10.83
N ARG A 528 -18.19 21.79 9.97
CA ARG A 528 -19.19 20.84 9.55
C ARG A 528 -19.71 20.01 10.73
N LYS A 529 -18.84 19.48 11.58
CA LYS A 529 -19.23 18.75 12.80
C LYS A 529 -20.06 19.61 13.76
N MET A 530 -19.75 20.90 13.89
CA MET A 530 -20.55 21.83 14.68
C MET A 530 -21.98 21.91 14.18
N VAL A 531 -22.18 21.90 12.87
CA VAL A 531 -23.50 22.02 12.23
C VAL A 531 -24.23 20.68 12.23
N THR A 532 -23.56 19.59 11.79
CA THR A 532 -24.23 18.31 11.49
C THR A 532 -24.29 17.35 12.66
N GLU A 533 -23.33 17.39 13.58
CA GLU A 533 -23.23 16.42 14.68
C GLU A 533 -23.58 17.04 16.04
N TYR A 534 -23.07 18.26 16.32
CA TYR A 534 -23.15 18.85 17.68
C TYR A 534 -24.35 19.77 17.86
N GLY A 535 -25.06 20.13 16.77
CA GLY A 535 -26.20 21.04 16.83
C GLY A 535 -25.83 22.43 17.38
N LEU A 536 -24.61 22.92 17.08
CA LEU A 536 -24.08 24.20 17.60
C LEU A 536 -24.18 25.34 16.57
N SER A 537 -25.07 25.22 15.60
CA SER A 537 -25.35 26.24 14.59
C SER A 537 -26.75 26.86 14.77
N ASP A 538 -27.10 27.81 13.91
CA ASP A 538 -28.44 28.44 13.90
C ASP A 538 -29.53 27.49 13.36
N LEU A 539 -29.16 26.31 12.80
CA LEU A 539 -30.11 25.26 12.42
C LEU A 539 -30.73 24.51 13.60
N GLY A 540 -30.29 24.82 14.83
CA GLY A 540 -30.79 24.24 16.05
C GLY A 540 -30.08 22.93 16.49
N PRO A 541 -30.54 22.34 17.60
CA PRO A 541 -29.90 21.14 18.19
C PRO A 541 -30.40 19.87 17.49
N ILE A 542 -30.06 19.72 16.22
CA ILE A 542 -30.45 18.58 15.38
C ILE A 542 -29.14 17.88 14.94
N LYS A 543 -29.11 16.54 15.03
CA LYS A 543 -28.06 15.71 14.46
C LYS A 543 -28.47 15.27 13.05
N TYR A 544 -27.84 15.81 12.03
CA TYR A 544 -28.09 15.52 10.62
C TYR A 544 -27.26 14.36 10.07
N GLU A 545 -26.03 14.20 10.55
CA GLU A 545 -25.12 13.12 10.12
C GLU A 545 -24.78 12.25 11.33
N GLU A 546 -24.83 10.94 11.15
CA GLU A 546 -24.25 10.00 12.11
C GLU A 546 -22.75 9.94 11.89
N ASP A 547 -21.96 9.63 12.95
CA ASP A 547 -20.51 9.55 12.92
C ASP A 547 -20.03 8.71 11.72
N THR A 548 -19.33 9.35 10.81
CA THR A 548 -18.78 8.73 9.60
C THR A 548 -17.25 8.66 9.65
N ASP A 549 -16.66 8.58 10.82
CA ASP A 549 -15.20 8.40 10.97
C ASP A 549 -14.70 7.06 10.42
N THR A 550 -15.59 6.32 9.74
CA THR A 550 -15.29 5.06 9.08
C THR A 550 -15.43 5.19 7.56
N PRO A 551 -14.35 5.48 6.81
CA PRO A 551 -14.39 5.46 5.35
C PRO A 551 -14.56 4.01 4.88
N PHE A 552 -15.78 3.61 4.56
CA PHE A 552 -16.07 2.32 3.95
C PHE A 552 -16.47 2.51 2.50
N LEU A 553 -15.57 2.15 1.59
CA LEU A 553 -15.71 2.25 0.13
C LEU A 553 -16.99 1.59 -0.46
N GLY A 554 -17.70 0.75 0.31
CA GLY A 554 -18.95 0.11 -0.13
C GLY A 554 -20.23 0.77 0.35
N ARG A 555 -20.20 1.52 1.46
CA ARG A 555 -21.37 2.17 2.04
C ARG A 555 -21.56 3.59 1.49
N ASP A 556 -20.47 4.22 1.06
CA ASP A 556 -20.50 5.58 0.51
C ASP A 556 -21.16 5.67 -0.87
N TYR A 557 -21.20 4.58 -1.64
CA TYR A 557 -21.93 4.53 -2.93
C TYR A 557 -23.45 4.47 -2.78
N MET A 558 -23.98 4.18 -1.59
CA MET A 558 -25.41 4.12 -1.30
C MET A 558 -25.87 5.08 -0.19
N LYS A 559 -25.05 6.06 0.18
CA LYS A 559 -25.51 7.11 1.10
C LYS A 559 -26.53 8.00 0.40
N ASN A 560 -27.77 7.61 0.52
CA ASN A 560 -28.84 8.59 0.46
C ASN A 560 -28.65 9.51 1.68
N ASN A 561 -28.34 10.77 1.44
CA ASN A 561 -28.37 11.77 2.51
C ASN A 561 -29.68 11.61 3.26
N SER A 562 -29.63 11.46 4.57
CA SER A 562 -30.83 11.32 5.43
C SER A 562 -31.64 12.60 5.51
N PHE A 563 -31.26 13.65 4.79
CA PHE A 563 -31.88 14.97 4.75
C PHE A 563 -32.10 15.45 3.32
N SER A 564 -33.04 16.39 3.17
CA SER A 564 -33.45 16.96 1.88
C SER A 564 -32.35 17.82 1.25
N SER A 565 -32.41 18.06 -0.07
CA SER A 565 -31.49 18.96 -0.77
C SER A 565 -31.50 20.39 -0.20
N ASN A 566 -32.63 20.84 0.31
CA ASN A 566 -32.73 22.15 0.95
C ASN A 566 -31.93 22.18 2.27
N THR A 567 -32.08 21.15 3.08
CA THR A 567 -31.31 21.03 4.33
C THR A 567 -29.80 20.93 4.04
N ALA A 568 -29.39 20.23 2.98
CA ALA A 568 -28.01 20.20 2.53
C ALA A 568 -27.48 21.61 2.22
N GLN A 569 -28.28 22.40 1.49
CA GLN A 569 -27.93 23.79 1.18
C GLN A 569 -27.82 24.67 2.44
N GLU A 570 -28.73 24.50 3.40
CA GLU A 570 -28.70 25.22 4.68
C GLU A 570 -27.45 24.85 5.49
N ILE A 571 -27.06 23.57 5.54
CA ILE A 571 -25.83 23.10 6.18
C ILE A 571 -24.61 23.77 5.52
N ASP A 572 -24.54 23.78 4.20
CA ASP A 572 -23.42 24.39 3.47
C ASP A 572 -23.36 25.92 3.69
N GLN A 573 -24.50 26.58 3.81
CA GLN A 573 -24.57 28.02 4.13
C GLN A 573 -24.07 28.31 5.55
N GLU A 574 -24.48 27.52 6.54
CA GLU A 574 -24.02 27.68 7.92
C GLU A 574 -22.52 27.37 8.06
N VAL A 575 -22.00 26.30 7.43
CA VAL A 575 -20.56 26.03 7.41
C VAL A 575 -19.79 27.20 6.80
N ARG A 576 -20.24 27.72 5.67
CA ARG A 576 -19.63 28.90 5.01
C ARG A 576 -19.68 30.12 5.90
N LYS A 577 -20.78 30.38 6.60
CA LYS A 577 -20.95 31.50 7.53
C LYS A 577 -19.93 31.42 8.67
N ILE A 578 -19.80 30.24 9.31
CA ILE A 578 -18.83 30.00 10.39
C ILE A 578 -17.39 30.24 9.91
N MET A 579 -17.04 29.72 8.73
CA MET A 579 -15.70 29.88 8.15
C MET A 579 -15.36 31.34 7.83
N LEU A 580 -16.29 32.07 7.21
CA LEU A 580 -16.09 33.49 6.87
C LEU A 580 -16.07 34.40 8.12
N GLU A 581 -16.82 34.05 9.16
CA GLU A 581 -16.78 34.76 10.43
C GLU A 581 -15.44 34.52 11.14
N ALA A 582 -14.98 33.30 11.17
CA ALA A 582 -13.66 32.94 11.73
C ALA A 582 -12.51 33.65 10.99
N GLU A 583 -12.56 33.69 9.66
CA GLU A 583 -11.57 34.41 8.86
C GLU A 583 -11.58 35.90 9.20
N ARG A 584 -12.76 36.55 9.25
CA ARG A 584 -12.89 37.96 9.64
C ARG A 584 -12.34 38.23 11.04
N ASN A 585 -12.59 37.34 12.00
CA ASN A 585 -12.07 37.45 13.33
C ASN A 585 -10.54 37.32 13.38
N ALA A 586 -9.97 36.40 12.61
CA ALA A 586 -8.53 36.25 12.47
C ALA A 586 -7.88 37.54 11.89
N TYR A 587 -8.46 38.09 10.82
CA TYR A 587 -8.03 39.38 10.25
C TYR A 587 -8.06 40.52 11.29
N LYS A 588 -9.13 40.62 12.06
CA LYS A 588 -9.26 41.64 13.10
C LYS A 588 -8.19 41.51 14.15
N ILE A 589 -8.01 40.31 14.71
CA ILE A 589 -7.03 40.02 15.76
C ILE A 589 -5.61 40.36 15.28
N ILE A 590 -5.23 39.94 14.08
CA ILE A 590 -3.90 40.20 13.54
C ILE A 590 -3.67 41.68 13.29
N ASN A 591 -4.65 42.39 12.70
CA ASN A 591 -4.54 43.83 12.48
C ASN A 591 -4.35 44.62 13.77
N GLU A 592 -5.04 44.24 14.85
CA GLU A 592 -4.89 44.85 16.16
C GLU A 592 -3.55 44.53 16.82
N ASN A 593 -2.89 43.43 16.41
CA ASN A 593 -1.65 42.95 17.04
C ASN A 593 -0.48 42.83 16.04
N LYS A 594 -0.39 43.69 15.03
CA LYS A 594 0.69 43.67 14.01
C LYS A 594 2.10 43.67 14.59
N LYS A 595 2.34 44.47 15.66
CA LYS A 595 3.64 44.50 16.31
C LYS A 595 4.02 43.17 16.92
N LEU A 596 3.07 42.42 17.48
CA LEU A 596 3.30 41.07 18.02
C LEU A 596 3.60 40.09 16.87
N LEU A 597 2.89 40.18 15.75
CA LEU A 597 3.14 39.38 14.56
C LEU A 597 4.59 39.56 14.06
N GLU A 598 5.05 40.80 13.93
CA GLU A 598 6.43 41.10 13.50
C GLU A 598 7.46 40.52 14.46
N LEU A 599 7.26 40.69 15.77
CA LEU A 599 8.18 40.17 16.78
C LEU A 599 8.27 38.64 16.78
N ILE A 600 7.15 37.94 16.64
CA ILE A 600 7.14 36.47 16.54
C ILE A 600 7.80 36.01 15.26
N LYS A 601 7.51 36.65 14.11
CA LYS A 601 8.16 36.39 12.84
C LYS A 601 9.68 36.61 12.94
N ASP A 602 10.13 37.72 13.53
CA ASP A 602 11.56 38.00 13.71
C ASP A 602 12.25 36.96 14.61
N ALA A 603 11.57 36.54 15.69
CA ALA A 603 12.05 35.46 16.55
C ALA A 603 12.20 34.13 15.78
N LEU A 604 11.23 33.79 14.92
CA LEU A 604 11.28 32.58 14.09
C LEU A 604 12.40 32.63 13.04
N ILE A 605 12.63 33.77 12.42
CA ILE A 605 13.73 33.92 11.46
C ILE A 605 15.10 33.81 12.16
N LEU A 606 15.19 34.21 13.43
CA LEU A 606 16.44 34.14 14.20
C LEU A 606 16.74 32.72 14.71
N ASN A 607 15.75 32.06 15.27
CA ASN A 607 15.94 30.78 16.01
C ASN A 607 15.28 29.58 15.34
N GLU A 608 14.59 29.76 14.21
CA GLU A 608 13.80 28.73 13.49
C GLU A 608 12.71 28.05 14.36
N THR A 609 12.88 28.04 15.68
CA THR A 609 11.95 27.44 16.64
C THR A 609 11.91 28.30 17.91
N ILE A 610 10.70 28.58 18.41
CA ILE A 610 10.47 29.29 19.66
C ILE A 610 9.52 28.47 20.56
N VAL A 611 9.80 28.48 21.85
CA VAL A 611 9.07 27.70 22.87
C VAL A 611 8.17 28.58 23.75
N ALA A 612 7.30 27.95 24.54
CA ALA A 612 6.26 28.62 25.31
C ALA A 612 6.79 29.79 26.17
N GLU A 613 7.92 29.59 26.85
CA GLU A 613 8.51 30.62 27.73
C GLU A 613 8.95 31.87 26.94
N GLU A 614 9.50 31.67 25.76
CA GLU A 614 9.92 32.75 24.87
C GLU A 614 8.72 33.46 24.25
N ILE A 615 7.68 32.70 23.87
CA ILE A 615 6.42 33.25 23.36
C ILE A 615 5.72 34.11 24.41
N GLU A 616 5.60 33.63 25.62
CA GLU A 616 5.02 34.38 26.75
C GLU A 616 5.83 35.64 27.06
N TYR A 617 7.17 35.57 26.98
CA TYR A 617 8.03 36.72 27.15
C TYR A 617 7.77 37.78 26.09
N ILE A 618 7.72 37.40 24.83
CA ILE A 618 7.45 38.28 23.67
C ILE A 618 6.07 38.92 23.82
N GLU A 619 5.05 38.13 24.17
CA GLU A 619 3.68 38.62 24.35
C GLU A 619 3.59 39.66 25.48
N LYS A 620 4.28 39.41 26.61
CA LYS A 620 4.18 40.24 27.83
C LYS A 620 4.99 41.52 27.72
N HIS A 621 6.20 41.44 27.17
CA HIS A 621 7.13 42.57 27.16
C HIS A 621 7.19 43.29 25.81
N MET A 622 6.56 42.75 24.77
CA MET A 622 6.59 43.28 23.37
C MET A 622 8.01 43.56 22.88
N LYS A 623 8.96 42.69 23.24
CA LYS A 623 10.38 42.70 22.89
C LYS A 623 10.91 41.28 22.74
N LEU A 624 11.96 41.11 21.93
CA LEU A 624 12.68 39.84 21.86
C LEU A 624 13.47 39.56 23.13
N PRO A 625 13.58 38.30 23.61
CA PRO A 625 14.45 37.90 24.69
C PRO A 625 15.91 38.28 24.46
N GLU A 626 16.65 38.66 25.49
CA GLU A 626 18.07 39.04 25.36
C GLU A 626 18.95 37.94 24.81
N ARG A 627 18.63 36.68 25.03
CA ARG A 627 19.33 35.52 24.46
C ARG A 627 19.33 35.56 22.93
N MET A 628 18.20 35.91 22.31
CA MET A 628 18.05 36.00 20.86
C MET A 628 18.85 37.17 20.26
N HIS A 629 19.02 38.25 21.03
CA HIS A 629 19.85 39.38 20.61
C HIS A 629 21.36 39.06 20.66
N LYS A 630 21.82 38.23 21.60
CA LYS A 630 23.22 37.81 21.69
C LYS A 630 23.65 36.97 20.50
N GLU A 631 22.83 36.02 20.07
CA GLU A 631 23.12 35.20 18.87
C GLU A 631 23.18 36.04 17.60
N LYS A 632 22.33 37.05 17.46
CA LYS A 632 22.40 38.00 16.32
C LYS A 632 23.70 38.82 16.30
N VAL A 633 24.20 39.20 17.48
CA VAL A 633 25.47 39.96 17.60
C VAL A 633 26.69 39.08 17.32
N GLU A 634 26.64 37.78 17.65
CA GLU A 634 27.70 36.81 17.35
C GLU A 634 27.74 36.46 15.85
N LEU A 635 26.59 36.16 15.23
CA LEU A 635 26.48 35.97 13.80
C LEU A 635 26.88 37.21 12.99
N SER A 636 26.52 38.40 13.48
CA SER A 636 26.96 39.64 12.80
C SER A 636 28.43 39.99 13.03
N LYS A 637 29.10 39.40 14.01
CA LYS A 637 30.56 39.49 14.21
C LYS A 637 31.34 38.48 13.36
N GLU A 638 30.81 37.27 13.15
CA GLU A 638 31.45 36.25 12.31
C GLU A 638 31.43 36.61 10.82
N TYR A 639 30.40 37.31 10.34
CA TYR A 639 30.29 37.79 8.95
C TYR A 639 30.47 39.29 8.88
N SER A 640 31.68 39.77 9.15
CA SER A 640 32.00 41.18 8.85
C SER A 640 32.03 41.36 7.35
N LYS A 641 31.70 42.59 6.89
CA LYS A 641 31.70 42.97 5.47
C LYS A 641 33.03 42.65 4.75
N LYS A 642 34.15 42.57 5.50
CA LYS A 642 35.48 42.21 5.00
C LYS A 642 35.60 40.71 4.68
N ASP A 643 34.96 39.84 5.45
CA ASP A 643 35.03 38.37 5.19
C ASP A 643 34.19 37.99 3.98
N PHE A 644 33.09 38.70 3.72
CA PHE A 644 32.29 38.54 2.53
C PHE A 644 33.01 39.00 1.24
N GLU A 645 33.74 40.10 1.30
CA GLU A 645 34.54 40.61 0.18
C GLU A 645 35.75 39.69 -0.11
N THR A 646 36.34 39.10 0.91
CA THR A 646 37.46 38.13 0.74
C THR A 646 36.96 36.82 0.10
N LEU A 647 35.86 36.26 0.58
CA LEU A 647 35.23 35.05 0.00
C LEU A 647 34.71 35.31 -1.43
N PHE A 648 34.15 36.50 -1.69
CA PHE A 648 33.70 36.87 -3.04
C PHE A 648 34.85 37.03 -4.03
N ASN A 649 35.98 37.55 -3.58
CA ASN A 649 37.19 37.71 -4.40
C ASN A 649 37.91 36.37 -4.62
N GLU A 650 37.85 35.41 -3.68
CA GLU A 650 38.39 34.05 -3.88
C GLU A 650 37.56 33.24 -4.90
N VAL A 651 36.25 33.41 -4.94
CA VAL A 651 35.37 32.72 -5.90
C VAL A 651 35.37 33.38 -7.28
N THR A 652 35.68 34.69 -7.39
CA THR A 652 35.68 35.42 -8.66
C THR A 652 37.06 35.57 -9.29
N SER A 653 38.14 35.14 -8.62
CA SER A 653 39.48 35.12 -9.24
C SER A 653 39.54 33.96 -10.26
N PRO A 654 39.88 34.22 -11.55
CA PRO A 654 40.03 33.14 -12.50
C PRO A 654 41.24 32.26 -12.09
N GLU A 655 41.00 30.99 -11.93
CA GLU A 655 42.06 29.99 -11.74
C GLU A 655 43.07 30.11 -12.88
N GLU A 656 44.27 30.60 -12.60
CA GLU A 656 45.41 30.43 -13.50
C GLU A 656 45.67 28.94 -13.68
N THR A 657 45.33 28.45 -14.83
CA THR A 657 45.63 27.07 -15.24
C THR A 657 47.12 26.83 -15.26
N LYS A 658 47.69 26.19 -14.23
CA LYS A 658 49.01 25.62 -14.27
C LYS A 658 49.06 24.51 -15.31
N PRO A 659 50.08 24.49 -16.23
CA PRO A 659 50.16 23.48 -17.28
C PRO A 659 50.38 22.08 -16.71
N THR A 660 49.52 21.18 -17.07
CA THR A 660 49.59 19.75 -16.75
C THR A 660 50.89 19.15 -17.34
N LYS A 661 51.77 18.66 -16.47
CA LYS A 661 52.92 17.84 -16.86
C LYS A 661 52.40 16.51 -17.43
N LYS A 662 52.79 16.18 -18.67
CA LYS A 662 52.58 14.91 -19.34
C LYS A 662 53.12 13.74 -18.52
N PRO A 663 52.46 12.61 -18.41
CA PRO A 663 53.01 11.43 -17.74
C PRO A 663 54.13 10.83 -18.58
N LYS A 664 55.28 10.58 -17.95
CA LYS A 664 56.40 9.82 -18.53
C LYS A 664 56.02 8.36 -18.72
N THR A 665 56.10 7.89 -19.94
CA THR A 665 56.06 6.49 -20.31
C THR A 665 57.29 5.76 -19.73
N THR A 666 57.08 4.85 -18.80
CA THR A 666 58.08 3.88 -18.37
C THR A 666 58.05 2.67 -19.33
N LYS A 667 59.14 2.49 -20.04
CA LYS A 667 59.46 1.29 -20.82
C LYS A 667 59.61 0.10 -19.88
N LYS A 668 58.97 -1.02 -20.21
CA LYS A 668 59.33 -2.35 -19.76
C LYS A 668 60.74 -2.68 -20.21
N GLY A 669 61.62 -3.10 -19.28
CA GLY A 669 62.83 -3.81 -19.54
C GLY A 669 62.71 -5.19 -18.89
N ASP A 670 62.81 -6.18 -19.73
CA ASP A 670 63.05 -7.57 -19.32
C ASP A 670 64.37 -7.66 -18.62
N ASN A 671 64.46 -8.44 -17.55
CA ASN A 671 65.58 -9.36 -17.37
C ASN A 671 65.30 -10.38 -16.24
N GLU A 672 65.55 -11.56 -16.64
CA GLU A 672 65.71 -12.84 -16.02
C GLU A 672 66.58 -12.88 -14.75
N ASN A 673 66.35 -13.98 -14.04
CA ASN A 673 67.31 -14.76 -13.15
C ASN A 673 67.43 -14.28 -11.67
N ASN A 674 66.82 -14.93 -10.77
CA ASN A 674 67.21 -16.13 -9.95
C ASN A 674 66.11 -16.42 -8.93
#